data_880f8bf2ef0194c131e951b4d2629f42
#
_entry.id   880f8bf2ef0194c131e951b4d2629f42
#
_cell.length_a   1.000
_cell.length_b   1.000
_cell.length_c   1.000
_cell.angle_alpha   90.00
_cell.angle_beta   90.00
_cell.angle_gamma   90.00
#
_symmetry.space_group_name_H-M   'P 1'
#
loop_
_entity.id
_entity.type
_entity.pdbx_description
1 polymer ?
#
loop_
_entity_poly.entity_id
_entity_poly.type
_entity_poly.pdbx_seq_one_letter_code
_entity_poly.pdbx_strand_id
1 'polypeptide(L)'
;MYKRQDLLSQEVTLRSQFNTSKIETSLKKAIAHKFEIVFAGAFSAGKSMLINALLERELLYSAEGHATGTECHIEYAEPGKEEVVLTFLSEVEIREQVTALCHRLNLQAVNNINQSETVQLLEQQCQKIIEQEGGASKSDKAKQAYGLILLLDGFSQNRDKIHTMNNATYSMEQLNFSNLTEAAGYARRGSNSAVLKRLDYHCCHPLLQDGNVLVDLPGIDAPVKKDADLTYRKIEDPDSSAVVCVLKAASAGEMTTEETELLEKMRSNLGIRDRVFYVFNRIDDTWYNTQLRQRLESLIQNQFQGNSKLYQTSGLLGFFGSLIKQTTGRDRFGLDSIFADSIKGINGEEETPQFVNEFNNYCGNSKKLLTRTDFKVSVNSYETPNENYVRILSEWGTPLLDQLIQDSGIKSFRDGVTRYLAEEKYPELFKTLADDLQPLCISLKSTYLKEYRELDSQPREIEAMKAQELTLLNQSLQDLGVAFREHIALEVNNTITNLDREFEEDFIKLKNRMVTYLDELLKNFSVGAAYRQATLNHPRNSTAPFIAVLVEALYYLSNELEDVLVAGIKDLVKSFSQRLLNRVRQTDHYREISRLLGKDAGIEIHLKQVQEDLTKALVSAAISECDSYVRESPRFYDEGTFSIYQFRETLQQTSQSYDAESIVTAEPAIRQLLKLDVEPKVFNTVRKTFRQKINQAIKTHLLPMAEKQADEILQQYDLARSYLQQTLEKEAEEKIARNSRLQGTVKGKIDVYNSAISAINECLKAMQLYQLPLITQEEFSVQSENVKPEVIEADLVDNSDIT
;
A
#
# COMPACT_ATOMS: atom_id res chain seq x y z
N MET A 1 -1.00 12.27 -8.59
CA MET A 1 -0.21 11.90 -7.40
C MET A 1 -0.23 12.97 -6.32
N TYR A 2 0.18 14.20 -6.58
CA TYR A 2 0.16 15.31 -5.61
C TYR A 2 -1.22 15.61 -5.00
N LYS A 3 -2.30 15.57 -5.78
CA LYS A 3 -3.69 15.78 -5.29
C LYS A 3 -4.18 14.75 -4.26
N ARG A 4 -3.52 13.59 -4.13
CA ARG A 4 -3.90 12.55 -3.14
C ARG A 4 -3.22 12.72 -1.80
N GLN A 5 -1.98 13.21 -1.78
CA GLN A 5 -1.34 13.60 -0.54
C GLN A 5 -2.12 14.74 0.13
N ASP A 6 -2.73 15.64 -0.67
CA ASP A 6 -3.57 16.72 -0.15
C ASP A 6 -4.87 16.21 0.50
N LEU A 7 -5.56 15.21 -0.07
CA LEU A 7 -6.78 14.65 0.52
C LEU A 7 -6.52 13.92 1.85
N LEU A 8 -5.45 13.11 1.91
CA LEU A 8 -5.06 12.40 3.14
C LEU A 8 -4.43 13.34 4.17
N SER A 9 -3.79 14.42 3.76
CA SER A 9 -3.22 15.41 4.68
C SER A 9 -4.30 16.24 5.38
N GLN A 10 -5.47 16.40 4.74
CA GLN A 10 -6.62 17.11 5.30
C GLN A 10 -7.43 16.25 6.28
N GLU A 11 -7.33 14.91 6.20
CA GLU A 11 -8.08 13.97 7.05
C GLU A 11 -7.17 13.34 8.10
N VAL A 12 -6.85 14.09 9.14
CA VAL A 12 -5.91 13.67 10.22
C VAL A 12 -6.35 12.38 10.92
N THR A 13 -7.65 12.19 11.11
CA THR A 13 -8.23 11.00 11.75
C THR A 13 -8.06 9.74 10.92
N LEU A 14 -8.21 9.82 9.60
CA LEU A 14 -8.05 8.68 8.70
C LEU A 14 -6.58 8.31 8.49
N ARG A 15 -5.68 9.30 8.52
CA ARG A 15 -4.24 9.07 8.39
C ARG A 15 -3.66 8.17 9.49
N SER A 16 -4.22 8.21 10.69
CA SER A 16 -3.78 7.36 11.81
C SER A 16 -4.31 5.92 11.72
N GLN A 17 -5.37 5.68 10.96
CA GLN A 17 -6.03 4.38 10.85
C GLN A 17 -5.48 3.52 9.69
N PHE A 18 -4.92 4.16 8.65
CA PHE A 18 -4.42 3.47 7.46
C PHE A 18 -2.90 3.51 7.37
N ASN A 19 -2.32 2.38 7.03
CA ASN A 19 -0.89 2.29 6.73
C ASN A 19 -0.61 2.87 5.34
N THR A 20 -0.46 4.22 5.29
CA THR A 20 -0.18 4.94 4.05
C THR A 20 1.11 4.50 3.37
N SER A 21 2.10 4.00 4.15
CA SER A 21 3.38 3.53 3.60
C SER A 21 3.22 2.31 2.69
N LYS A 22 2.27 1.41 2.99
CA LYS A 22 1.97 0.26 2.14
C LYS A 22 1.37 0.72 0.80
N ILE A 23 0.39 1.62 0.84
CA ILE A 23 -0.25 2.19 -0.36
C ILE A 23 0.77 2.97 -1.19
N GLU A 24 1.63 3.77 -0.55
CA GLU A 24 2.71 4.49 -1.24
C GLU A 24 3.68 3.53 -1.92
N THR A 25 4.01 2.42 -1.27
CA THR A 25 4.89 1.38 -1.83
C THR A 25 4.24 0.71 -3.03
N SER A 26 2.98 0.29 -2.91
CA SER A 26 2.22 -0.32 -4.03
C SER A 26 2.04 0.66 -5.19
N LEU A 27 1.82 1.94 -4.88
CA LEU A 27 1.73 2.99 -5.90
C LEU A 27 3.07 3.26 -6.57
N LYS A 28 4.17 3.32 -5.82
CA LYS A 28 5.53 3.46 -6.38
C LYS A 28 5.86 2.27 -7.27
N LYS A 29 5.54 1.05 -6.83
CA LYS A 29 5.69 -0.16 -7.65
C LYS A 29 4.85 -0.10 -8.93
N ALA A 30 3.64 0.44 -8.89
CA ALA A 30 2.80 0.57 -10.08
C ALA A 30 3.28 1.63 -11.07
N ILE A 31 3.91 2.72 -10.60
CA ILE A 31 4.41 3.82 -11.45
C ILE A 31 5.79 3.51 -12.02
N ALA A 32 6.69 3.03 -11.18
CA ALA A 32 8.06 2.65 -11.53
C ALA A 32 8.19 1.13 -11.36
N HIS A 33 7.31 0.41 -12.07
CA HIS A 33 7.32 -1.06 -12.01
C HIS A 33 8.60 -1.60 -12.64
N LYS A 34 9.17 -2.58 -11.96
CA LYS A 34 10.26 -3.39 -12.48
C LYS A 34 9.80 -4.85 -12.41
N PHE A 35 9.75 -5.50 -13.56
CA PHE A 35 9.44 -6.91 -13.65
C PHE A 35 10.74 -7.70 -13.80
N GLU A 36 11.26 -8.17 -12.69
CA GLU A 36 12.47 -9.00 -12.70
C GLU A 36 12.18 -10.39 -13.26
N ILE A 37 12.86 -10.74 -14.34
CA ILE A 37 12.85 -12.05 -14.99
C ILE A 37 14.16 -12.71 -14.65
N VAL A 38 14.15 -13.62 -13.71
CA VAL A 38 15.32 -14.25 -13.12
C VAL A 38 15.65 -15.53 -13.85
N PHE A 39 16.88 -15.64 -14.40
CA PHE A 39 17.36 -16.85 -15.06
C PHE A 39 18.16 -17.72 -14.09
N ALA A 40 17.67 -18.92 -13.84
CA ALA A 40 18.25 -19.90 -12.95
C ALA A 40 18.49 -21.24 -13.65
N GLY A 41 19.53 -21.94 -13.29
CA GLY A 41 19.90 -23.24 -13.87
C GLY A 41 21.37 -23.55 -13.67
N ALA A 42 21.80 -24.74 -14.05
CA ALA A 42 23.16 -25.14 -14.01
C ALA A 42 24.06 -24.25 -14.88
N PHE A 43 25.34 -24.22 -14.57
CA PHE A 43 26.32 -23.39 -15.27
C PHE A 43 26.33 -23.67 -16.79
N SER A 44 26.34 -24.93 -17.21
CA SER A 44 26.39 -25.34 -18.62
C SER A 44 25.00 -25.30 -19.33
N ALA A 45 23.92 -24.87 -18.67
CA ALA A 45 22.60 -24.83 -19.28
C ALA A 45 22.45 -23.74 -20.35
N GLY A 46 23.41 -22.79 -20.43
CA GLY A 46 23.45 -21.74 -21.45
C GLY A 46 22.53 -20.56 -21.14
N LYS A 47 22.37 -20.16 -19.87
CA LYS A 47 21.57 -19.01 -19.42
C LYS A 47 21.97 -17.72 -20.13
N SER A 48 23.24 -17.36 -20.05
CA SER A 48 23.78 -16.11 -20.64
C SER A 48 23.59 -16.06 -22.16
N MET A 49 23.81 -17.21 -22.85
CA MET A 49 23.56 -17.33 -24.29
C MET A 49 22.08 -17.19 -24.62
N LEU A 50 21.21 -17.73 -23.80
CA LEU A 50 19.74 -17.56 -23.94
C LEU A 50 19.32 -16.11 -23.78
N ILE A 51 19.89 -15.39 -22.81
CA ILE A 51 19.64 -13.96 -22.59
C ILE A 51 20.15 -13.14 -23.79
N ASN A 52 21.39 -13.42 -24.26
CA ASN A 52 21.93 -12.77 -25.46
C ASN A 52 21.02 -13.00 -26.69
N ALA A 53 20.46 -14.21 -26.83
CA ALA A 53 19.52 -14.53 -27.91
C ALA A 53 18.19 -13.77 -27.77
N LEU A 54 17.68 -13.58 -26.58
CA LEU A 54 16.48 -12.77 -26.34
C LEU A 54 16.68 -11.30 -26.69
N LEU A 55 17.86 -10.77 -26.40
CA LEU A 55 18.24 -9.37 -26.67
C LEU A 55 18.84 -9.16 -28.07
N GLU A 56 19.13 -10.23 -28.80
CA GLU A 56 19.82 -10.18 -30.10
C GLU A 56 21.13 -9.39 -30.06
N ARG A 57 21.75 -9.34 -28.86
CA ARG A 57 23.01 -8.61 -28.57
C ARG A 57 23.89 -9.41 -27.62
N GLU A 58 25.19 -9.34 -27.84
CA GLU A 58 26.16 -10.03 -26.99
C GLU A 58 26.60 -9.13 -25.82
N LEU A 59 25.82 -9.17 -24.74
CA LEU A 59 26.09 -8.45 -23.50
C LEU A 59 26.80 -9.34 -22.46
N LEU A 60 26.36 -10.60 -22.37
CA LEU A 60 26.80 -11.54 -21.35
C LEU A 60 27.84 -12.51 -21.93
N TYR A 61 28.78 -12.87 -21.09
CA TYR A 61 29.78 -13.88 -21.46
C TYR A 61 29.17 -15.29 -21.45
N SER A 62 29.42 -16.06 -22.47
CA SER A 62 28.84 -17.39 -22.63
C SER A 62 29.86 -18.47 -23.00
N ALA A 63 31.10 -18.41 -22.49
CA ALA A 63 32.11 -19.44 -22.77
C ALA A 63 31.94 -20.68 -21.88
N GLU A 64 32.14 -21.85 -22.46
CA GLU A 64 32.14 -23.10 -21.71
C GLU A 64 33.33 -23.11 -20.73
N GLY A 65 33.10 -23.31 -19.47
CA GLY A 65 34.12 -23.59 -18.45
C GLY A 65 34.37 -22.53 -17.40
N HIS A 66 33.73 -21.36 -17.42
CA HIS A 66 33.94 -20.30 -16.41
C HIS A 66 32.68 -20.01 -15.62
N ALA A 67 32.78 -20.18 -14.31
CA ALA A 67 31.70 -19.84 -13.40
C ALA A 67 31.57 -18.32 -13.32
N THR A 68 30.48 -17.76 -13.85
CA THR A 68 30.08 -16.37 -13.54
C THR A 68 29.45 -16.34 -12.16
N GLY A 69 30.23 -15.96 -11.13
CA GLY A 69 29.72 -15.66 -9.79
C GLY A 69 29.05 -14.29 -9.73
N THR A 70 28.91 -13.62 -10.89
CA THR A 70 28.47 -12.24 -11.00
C THR A 70 26.99 -12.18 -11.32
N GLU A 71 26.23 -11.45 -10.53
CA GLU A 71 24.82 -11.12 -10.81
C GLU A 71 24.76 -10.04 -11.88
N CYS A 72 24.05 -10.30 -12.99
CA CYS A 72 23.89 -9.33 -14.08
C CYS A 72 22.44 -8.90 -14.19
N HIS A 73 22.21 -7.59 -14.13
CA HIS A 73 20.91 -6.97 -14.36
C HIS A 73 20.92 -6.24 -15.69
N ILE A 74 19.89 -6.42 -16.50
CA ILE A 74 19.76 -5.76 -17.80
C ILE A 74 18.44 -5.02 -17.82
N GLU A 75 18.52 -3.69 -17.86
CA GLU A 75 17.40 -2.78 -17.80
C GLU A 75 17.29 -1.95 -19.09
N TYR A 76 16.15 -1.30 -19.27
CA TYR A 76 15.93 -0.42 -20.42
C TYR A 76 16.68 0.89 -20.31
N ALA A 77 17.28 1.32 -21.40
CA ALA A 77 17.75 2.66 -21.63
C ALA A 77 17.16 3.26 -22.92
N GLU A 78 17.00 4.56 -22.94
CA GLU A 78 16.66 5.26 -24.18
C GLU A 78 17.79 5.17 -25.22
N PRO A 79 17.47 5.23 -26.52
CA PRO A 79 18.49 5.26 -27.54
C PRO A 79 19.53 6.36 -27.30
N GLY A 80 20.81 5.98 -27.31
CA GLY A 80 21.93 6.91 -27.07
C GLY A 80 22.27 7.17 -25.60
N LYS A 81 21.52 6.54 -24.63
CA LYS A 81 21.81 6.61 -23.20
C LYS A 81 22.19 5.23 -22.64
N GLU A 82 22.73 4.37 -23.51
CA GLU A 82 23.14 3.04 -23.07
C GLU A 82 24.39 3.14 -22.20
N GLU A 83 24.38 2.43 -21.07
CA GLU A 83 25.48 2.42 -20.12
C GLU A 83 25.61 1.09 -19.41
N VAL A 84 26.75 0.86 -18.79
CA VAL A 84 26.96 -0.23 -17.85
C VAL A 84 27.61 0.29 -16.59
N VAL A 85 27.14 -0.24 -15.46
CA VAL A 85 27.68 0.03 -14.13
C VAL A 85 28.27 -1.26 -13.59
N LEU A 86 29.54 -1.21 -13.21
CA LEU A 86 30.27 -2.33 -12.69
C LEU A 86 30.50 -2.19 -11.20
N THR A 87 30.08 -3.18 -10.42
CA THR A 87 30.32 -3.23 -8.98
C THR A 87 31.32 -4.32 -8.68
N PHE A 88 32.46 -3.93 -8.12
CA PHE A 88 33.54 -4.87 -7.74
C PHE A 88 33.29 -5.45 -6.35
N LEU A 89 33.78 -6.67 -6.15
CA LEU A 89 33.88 -7.28 -4.83
C LEU A 89 34.86 -6.47 -3.96
N SER A 90 34.62 -6.41 -2.67
CA SER A 90 35.60 -5.90 -1.72
C SER A 90 36.78 -6.88 -1.54
N GLU A 91 37.93 -6.38 -1.13
CA GLU A 91 39.09 -7.23 -0.81
C GLU A 91 38.75 -8.30 0.24
N VAL A 92 37.90 -7.96 1.21
CA VAL A 92 37.44 -8.91 2.24
C VAL A 92 36.63 -10.04 1.58
N GLU A 93 35.69 -9.74 0.69
CA GLU A 93 34.88 -10.75 0.00
C GLU A 93 35.78 -11.65 -0.90
N ILE A 94 36.74 -11.05 -1.61
CA ILE A 94 37.70 -11.81 -2.44
C ILE A 94 38.52 -12.76 -1.56
N ARG A 95 39.02 -12.28 -0.42
CA ARG A 95 39.77 -13.09 0.52
C ARG A 95 38.95 -14.26 1.07
N GLU A 96 37.68 -14.03 1.40
CA GLU A 96 36.76 -15.09 1.81
C GLU A 96 36.56 -16.13 0.71
N GLN A 97 36.43 -15.74 -0.55
CA GLN A 97 36.28 -16.65 -1.68
C GLN A 97 37.56 -17.44 -1.94
N VAL A 98 38.73 -16.80 -1.92
CA VAL A 98 40.04 -17.46 -2.02
C VAL A 98 40.20 -18.52 -0.94
N THR A 99 39.88 -18.16 0.32
CA THR A 99 39.96 -19.10 1.44
C THR A 99 39.02 -20.29 1.26
N ALA A 100 37.82 -20.07 0.82
CA ALA A 100 36.83 -21.12 0.57
C ALA A 100 37.26 -22.07 -0.56
N LEU A 101 37.81 -21.53 -1.65
CA LEU A 101 38.34 -22.34 -2.76
C LEU A 101 39.58 -23.12 -2.35
N CYS A 102 40.52 -22.50 -1.62
CA CYS A 102 41.70 -23.21 -1.07
C CYS A 102 41.27 -24.40 -0.19
N HIS A 103 40.30 -24.21 0.68
CA HIS A 103 39.80 -25.29 1.52
C HIS A 103 39.22 -26.46 0.72
N ARG A 104 38.44 -26.17 -0.32
CA ARG A 104 37.88 -27.22 -1.20
C ARG A 104 38.93 -27.97 -2.01
N LEU A 105 39.97 -27.27 -2.43
CA LEU A 105 41.07 -27.84 -3.18
C LEU A 105 42.12 -28.56 -2.30
N ASN A 106 41.93 -28.53 -0.95
CA ASN A 106 42.88 -29.00 0.05
C ASN A 106 44.25 -28.27 -0.04
N LEU A 107 44.20 -26.98 -0.38
CA LEU A 107 45.36 -26.10 -0.40
C LEU A 107 45.46 -25.33 0.93
N GLN A 108 46.67 -24.89 1.29
CA GLN A 108 46.81 -24.02 2.47
C GLN A 108 46.16 -22.67 2.26
N ALA A 109 45.28 -22.28 3.20
CA ALA A 109 44.65 -20.98 3.16
C ALA A 109 45.69 -19.86 3.29
N VAL A 110 45.57 -18.85 2.45
CA VAL A 110 46.48 -17.71 2.41
C VAL A 110 45.91 -16.55 3.22
N ASN A 111 46.67 -16.10 4.20
CA ASN A 111 46.27 -14.98 5.06
C ASN A 111 46.41 -13.62 4.39
N ASN A 112 47.18 -13.48 3.32
CA ASN A 112 47.42 -12.22 2.65
C ASN A 112 47.56 -12.42 1.13
N ILE A 113 46.50 -12.07 0.39
CA ILE A 113 46.44 -12.12 -1.08
C ILE A 113 47.25 -10.98 -1.75
N ASN A 114 47.82 -10.07 -0.97
CA ASN A 114 48.66 -8.98 -1.47
C ASN A 114 50.16 -9.37 -1.63
N GLN A 115 50.55 -10.55 -1.18
CA GLN A 115 51.93 -11.01 -1.31
C GLN A 115 52.10 -11.79 -2.62
N SER A 116 52.88 -11.24 -3.54
CA SER A 116 53.10 -11.81 -4.88
C SER A 116 53.66 -13.25 -4.86
N GLU A 117 54.58 -13.56 -3.94
CA GLU A 117 55.17 -14.92 -3.83
C GLU A 117 54.11 -15.97 -3.44
N THR A 118 53.19 -15.59 -2.56
CA THR A 118 52.14 -16.50 -2.07
C THR A 118 51.07 -16.74 -3.15
N VAL A 119 50.73 -15.70 -3.91
CA VAL A 119 49.83 -15.81 -5.05
C VAL A 119 50.43 -16.72 -6.13
N GLN A 120 51.66 -16.51 -6.52
CA GLN A 120 52.35 -17.34 -7.51
C GLN A 120 52.45 -18.81 -7.09
N LEU A 121 52.68 -19.08 -5.79
CA LEU A 121 52.68 -20.44 -5.28
C LEU A 121 51.30 -21.11 -5.41
N LEU A 122 50.25 -20.40 -5.11
CA LEU A 122 48.85 -20.90 -5.27
C LEU A 122 48.53 -21.16 -6.75
N GLU A 123 48.92 -20.25 -7.63
CA GLU A 123 48.69 -20.40 -9.07
C GLU A 123 49.42 -21.65 -9.61
N GLN A 124 50.66 -21.87 -9.19
CA GLN A 124 51.42 -23.09 -9.57
C GLN A 124 50.76 -24.37 -9.03
N GLN A 125 50.23 -24.34 -7.81
CA GLN A 125 49.50 -25.47 -7.24
C GLN A 125 48.19 -25.73 -7.99
N CYS A 126 47.45 -24.70 -8.33
CA CYS A 126 46.25 -24.81 -9.12
C CYS A 126 46.53 -25.34 -10.54
N GLN A 127 47.60 -24.85 -11.18
CA GLN A 127 48.01 -25.32 -12.50
C GLN A 127 48.37 -26.82 -12.49
N LYS A 128 49.07 -27.29 -11.46
CA LYS A 128 49.33 -28.73 -11.29
C LYS A 128 48.06 -29.57 -11.15
N ILE A 129 47.05 -29.03 -10.41
CA ILE A 129 45.74 -29.70 -10.27
C ILE A 129 45.06 -29.79 -11.65
N ILE A 130 45.06 -28.70 -12.41
CA ILE A 130 44.47 -28.68 -13.75
C ILE A 130 45.14 -29.68 -14.70
N GLU A 131 46.47 -29.75 -14.66
CA GLU A 131 47.25 -30.72 -15.47
C GLU A 131 46.94 -32.17 -15.06
N GLN A 132 46.87 -32.45 -13.74
CA GLN A 132 46.53 -33.78 -13.21
C GLN A 132 45.12 -34.25 -13.61
N GLU A 133 44.17 -33.33 -13.65
CA GLU A 133 42.80 -33.61 -14.03
C GLU A 133 42.60 -33.64 -15.57
N GLY A 134 43.64 -33.38 -16.35
CA GLY A 134 43.62 -33.45 -17.81
C GLY A 134 43.06 -32.25 -18.52
N GLY A 135 42.94 -31.09 -17.83
CA GLY A 135 42.51 -29.82 -18.38
C GLY A 135 41.50 -29.09 -17.51
N ALA A 136 41.41 -27.76 -17.67
CA ALA A 136 40.66 -26.87 -16.80
C ALA A 136 39.15 -27.17 -16.73
N SER A 137 38.56 -27.80 -17.75
CA SER A 137 37.14 -28.10 -17.84
C SER A 137 36.77 -29.55 -17.53
N LYS A 138 37.73 -30.43 -17.28
CA LYS A 138 37.53 -31.88 -17.24
C LYS A 138 36.90 -32.39 -15.94
N SER A 139 37.15 -31.73 -14.82
CA SER A 139 36.58 -32.10 -13.51
C SER A 139 36.18 -30.87 -12.72
N ASP A 140 35.34 -31.04 -11.73
CA ASP A 140 34.94 -29.94 -10.84
C ASP A 140 36.10 -29.39 -10.03
N LYS A 141 37.05 -30.25 -9.72
CA LYS A 141 38.29 -29.84 -9.04
C LYS A 141 39.20 -28.99 -9.96
N ALA A 142 39.28 -29.33 -11.24
CA ALA A 142 40.01 -28.52 -12.22
C ALA A 142 39.31 -27.17 -12.46
N LYS A 143 37.98 -27.14 -12.55
CA LYS A 143 37.20 -25.90 -12.69
C LYS A 143 37.41 -24.97 -11.48
N GLN A 144 37.41 -25.52 -10.26
CA GLN A 144 37.62 -24.74 -9.03
C GLN A 144 39.07 -24.19 -8.99
N ALA A 145 40.05 -24.98 -9.36
CA ALA A 145 41.45 -24.54 -9.45
C ALA A 145 41.61 -23.41 -10.46
N TYR A 146 40.97 -23.53 -11.63
CA TYR A 146 41.01 -22.50 -12.66
C TYR A 146 40.27 -21.24 -12.19
N GLY A 147 39.13 -21.39 -11.54
CA GLY A 147 38.39 -20.26 -10.93
C GLY A 147 39.21 -19.50 -9.90
N LEU A 148 40.04 -20.20 -9.11
CA LEU A 148 40.96 -19.57 -8.16
C LEU A 148 42.04 -18.76 -8.87
N ILE A 149 42.62 -19.27 -9.96
CA ILE A 149 43.60 -18.54 -10.79
C ILE A 149 42.94 -17.25 -11.32
N LEU A 150 41.75 -17.34 -11.90
CA LEU A 150 41.06 -16.19 -12.47
C LEU A 150 40.74 -15.12 -11.39
N LEU A 151 40.40 -15.55 -10.18
CA LEU A 151 40.08 -14.64 -9.07
C LEU A 151 41.34 -13.89 -8.61
N LEU A 152 42.48 -14.57 -8.53
CA LEU A 152 43.78 -13.98 -8.18
C LEU A 152 44.30 -13.03 -9.26
N ASP A 153 44.22 -13.44 -10.54
CA ASP A 153 44.56 -12.61 -11.69
C ASP A 153 43.66 -11.37 -11.75
N GLY A 154 42.35 -11.53 -11.57
CA GLY A 154 41.37 -10.44 -11.56
C GLY A 154 41.63 -9.45 -10.45
N PHE A 155 41.94 -9.93 -9.26
CA PHE A 155 42.34 -9.08 -8.13
C PHE A 155 43.62 -8.30 -8.44
N SER A 156 44.63 -8.95 -9.00
CA SER A 156 45.88 -8.29 -9.36
C SER A 156 45.73 -7.22 -10.42
N GLN A 157 44.93 -7.49 -11.46
CA GLN A 157 44.69 -6.56 -12.59
C GLN A 157 43.78 -5.38 -12.23
N ASN A 158 42.90 -5.54 -11.23
CA ASN A 158 41.91 -4.55 -10.87
C ASN A 158 42.08 -3.99 -9.44
N ARG A 159 43.29 -4.12 -8.89
CA ARG A 159 43.57 -3.72 -7.51
C ARG A 159 43.27 -2.26 -7.22
N ASP A 160 43.47 -1.40 -8.20
CA ASP A 160 43.20 0.03 -8.14
C ASP A 160 41.69 0.34 -8.01
N LYS A 161 40.83 -0.59 -8.41
CA LYS A 161 39.35 -0.46 -8.41
C LYS A 161 38.69 -1.16 -7.21
N ILE A 162 39.45 -2.04 -6.52
CA ILE A 162 38.92 -2.86 -5.42
C ILE A 162 39.20 -2.18 -4.08
N HIS A 163 38.17 -1.86 -3.32
CA HIS A 163 38.31 -1.29 -1.99
C HIS A 163 38.39 -2.37 -0.91
N THR A 164 39.05 -2.06 0.20
CA THR A 164 39.32 -3.04 1.25
C THR A 164 38.05 -3.58 1.91
N MET A 165 37.13 -2.70 2.31
CA MET A 165 35.95 -3.06 3.12
C MET A 165 34.64 -2.99 2.37
N ASN A 166 34.52 -2.12 1.37
CA ASN A 166 33.26 -1.81 0.69
C ASN A 166 33.34 -2.15 -0.80
N ASN A 167 32.19 -2.52 -1.36
CA ASN A 167 32.09 -2.71 -2.80
C ASN A 167 32.19 -1.36 -3.50
N ALA A 168 33.06 -1.30 -4.51
CA ALA A 168 33.22 -0.11 -5.34
C ALA A 168 32.40 -0.23 -6.62
N THR A 169 31.72 0.83 -6.98
CA THR A 169 30.87 0.88 -8.17
C THR A 169 31.40 1.94 -9.13
N TYR A 170 31.55 1.56 -10.39
CA TYR A 170 32.09 2.43 -11.44
C TYR A 170 31.14 2.46 -12.64
N SER A 171 30.90 3.65 -13.17
CA SER A 171 30.21 3.82 -14.45
C SER A 171 31.14 3.53 -15.62
N MET A 172 30.56 3.33 -16.79
CA MET A 172 31.26 3.14 -18.04
C MET A 172 32.24 4.29 -18.33
N GLU A 173 31.85 5.53 -18.05
CA GLU A 173 32.67 6.73 -18.23
C GLU A 173 33.89 6.76 -17.30
N GLN A 174 33.72 6.35 -16.03
CA GLN A 174 34.79 6.31 -15.05
C GLN A 174 35.87 5.26 -15.41
N LEU A 175 35.50 4.23 -16.17
CA LEU A 175 36.40 3.20 -16.68
C LEU A 175 36.92 3.51 -18.10
N ASN A 176 36.54 4.66 -18.66
CA ASN A 176 36.93 5.13 -19.99
C ASN A 176 36.50 4.20 -21.15
N PHE A 177 35.34 3.55 -21.01
CA PHE A 177 34.76 2.77 -22.10
C PHE A 177 33.96 3.68 -23.03
N SER A 178 34.20 3.52 -24.34
CA SER A 178 33.54 4.35 -25.37
C SER A 178 32.13 3.91 -25.70
N ASN A 179 31.81 2.63 -25.48
CA ASN A 179 30.52 2.05 -25.79
C ASN A 179 30.25 0.78 -24.98
N LEU A 180 28.99 0.34 -25.01
CA LEU A 180 28.53 -0.84 -24.27
C LEU A 180 29.25 -2.14 -24.67
N THR A 181 29.62 -2.28 -25.93
CA THR A 181 30.33 -3.46 -26.43
C THR A 181 31.73 -3.57 -25.83
N GLU A 182 32.45 -2.47 -25.71
CA GLU A 182 33.78 -2.42 -25.09
C GLU A 182 33.73 -2.76 -23.60
N ALA A 183 32.76 -2.18 -22.89
CA ALA A 183 32.53 -2.46 -21.48
C ALA A 183 32.10 -3.92 -21.25
N ALA A 184 31.22 -4.45 -22.07
CA ALA A 184 30.85 -5.86 -22.06
C ALA A 184 32.05 -6.76 -22.35
N GLY A 185 32.92 -6.38 -23.31
CA GLY A 185 34.16 -7.07 -23.62
C GLY A 185 35.11 -7.11 -22.42
N TYR A 186 35.20 -6.03 -21.65
CA TYR A 186 35.99 -6.01 -20.41
C TYR A 186 35.38 -6.92 -19.33
N ALA A 187 34.12 -6.85 -19.10
CA ALA A 187 33.40 -7.64 -18.08
C ALA A 187 33.43 -9.14 -18.41
N ARG A 188 33.47 -9.51 -19.69
CA ARG A 188 33.51 -10.91 -20.16
C ARG A 188 34.87 -11.61 -19.96
N ARG A 189 35.98 -10.88 -19.78
CA ARG A 189 37.26 -11.49 -19.49
C ARG A 189 37.19 -12.27 -18.20
N GLY A 190 37.54 -13.54 -18.19
CA GLY A 190 37.38 -14.44 -17.05
C GLY A 190 37.96 -13.93 -15.74
N SER A 191 39.14 -13.29 -15.78
CA SER A 191 39.77 -12.68 -14.61
C SER A 191 38.97 -11.45 -14.10
N ASN A 192 38.47 -10.59 -15.00
CA ASN A 192 37.64 -9.46 -14.61
C ASN A 192 36.29 -9.89 -14.03
N SER A 193 35.63 -10.85 -14.70
CA SER A 193 34.35 -11.40 -14.22
C SER A 193 34.48 -12.00 -12.82
N ALA A 194 35.59 -12.62 -12.49
CA ALA A 194 35.80 -13.25 -11.17
C ALA A 194 35.81 -12.25 -10.00
N VAL A 195 36.16 -10.99 -10.24
CA VAL A 195 36.20 -9.93 -9.21
C VAL A 195 35.02 -8.96 -9.26
N LEU A 196 34.07 -9.17 -10.18
CA LEU A 196 32.84 -8.38 -10.25
C LEU A 196 31.74 -9.05 -9.40
N LYS A 197 31.07 -8.25 -8.60
CA LYS A 197 29.93 -8.66 -7.80
C LYS A 197 28.63 -8.54 -8.58
N ARG A 198 28.48 -7.41 -9.30
CA ARG A 198 27.26 -7.08 -10.02
C ARG A 198 27.57 -6.26 -11.27
N LEU A 199 26.80 -6.51 -12.28
CA LEU A 199 26.78 -5.78 -13.54
C LEU A 199 25.36 -5.27 -13.78
N ASP A 200 25.22 -3.97 -13.95
CA ASP A 200 23.96 -3.34 -14.31
C ASP A 200 24.09 -2.77 -15.74
N TYR A 201 23.51 -3.45 -16.72
CA TYR A 201 23.44 -3.02 -18.10
C TYR A 201 22.15 -2.24 -18.35
N HIS A 202 22.28 -1.06 -18.93
CA HIS A 202 21.16 -0.26 -19.42
C HIS A 202 21.26 -0.22 -20.95
N CYS A 203 20.39 -0.93 -21.64
CA CYS A 203 20.40 -1.04 -23.10
C CYS A 203 19.03 -0.81 -23.74
N CYS A 204 19.05 -0.31 -24.97
CA CYS A 204 17.84 -0.08 -25.74
C CYS A 204 17.39 -1.37 -26.41
N HIS A 205 16.35 -2.00 -25.87
CA HIS A 205 15.72 -3.17 -26.48
C HIS A 205 14.20 -3.20 -26.19
N PRO A 206 13.34 -3.57 -27.17
CA PRO A 206 11.89 -3.58 -26.97
C PRO A 206 11.40 -4.45 -25.81
N LEU A 207 12.04 -5.58 -25.57
CA LEU A 207 11.71 -6.49 -24.46
C LEU A 207 11.83 -5.82 -23.08
N LEU A 208 12.67 -4.80 -22.96
CA LEU A 208 12.97 -4.12 -21.69
C LEU A 208 12.12 -2.84 -21.47
N GLN A 209 11.43 -2.35 -22.53
CA GLN A 209 10.78 -1.03 -22.50
C GLN A 209 9.77 -0.84 -21.38
N ASP A 210 9.02 -1.88 -21.03
CA ASP A 210 7.94 -1.80 -20.05
C ASP A 210 8.41 -2.11 -18.61
N GLY A 211 9.63 -1.73 -18.27
CA GLY A 211 10.21 -1.97 -16.93
C GLY A 211 10.65 -3.42 -16.70
N ASN A 212 10.78 -4.19 -17.76
CA ASN A 212 11.31 -5.56 -17.68
C ASN A 212 12.81 -5.54 -17.41
N VAL A 213 13.24 -6.33 -16.46
CA VAL A 213 14.64 -6.48 -16.06
C VAL A 213 15.03 -7.94 -16.21
N LEU A 214 16.01 -8.24 -17.04
CA LEU A 214 16.55 -9.58 -17.13
C LEU A 214 17.69 -9.72 -16.10
N VAL A 215 17.62 -10.78 -15.30
CA VAL A 215 18.61 -11.05 -14.24
C VAL A 215 19.28 -12.38 -14.52
N ASP A 216 20.57 -12.32 -14.90
CA ASP A 216 21.40 -13.53 -15.02
C ASP A 216 22.07 -13.82 -13.68
N LEU A 217 21.83 -15.01 -13.15
CA LEU A 217 22.35 -15.46 -11.86
C LEU A 217 23.47 -16.48 -12.04
N PRO A 218 24.36 -16.60 -11.03
CA PRO A 218 25.32 -17.70 -10.98
C PRO A 218 24.66 -19.05 -11.14
N GLY A 219 25.38 -20.02 -11.67
CA GLY A 219 24.92 -21.42 -11.77
C GLY A 219 24.59 -22.00 -10.38
N ILE A 220 23.59 -22.84 -10.30
CA ILE A 220 23.21 -23.55 -9.04
C ILE A 220 24.32 -24.54 -8.62
N ASP A 221 25.16 -24.99 -9.58
CA ASP A 221 26.32 -25.82 -9.42
C ASP A 221 27.63 -25.01 -9.29
N ALA A 222 27.48 -23.70 -8.95
CA ALA A 222 28.65 -22.83 -8.78
C ALA A 222 29.63 -23.39 -7.73
N PRO A 223 30.93 -23.27 -7.97
CA PRO A 223 31.97 -23.78 -7.06
C PRO A 223 31.87 -23.15 -5.66
N VAL A 224 31.35 -21.93 -5.56
CA VAL A 224 31.17 -21.20 -4.32
C VAL A 224 29.73 -21.38 -3.84
N LYS A 225 29.52 -22.04 -2.73
CA LYS A 225 28.17 -22.30 -2.16
C LYS A 225 27.35 -21.02 -1.98
N LYS A 226 27.99 -19.89 -1.65
CA LYS A 226 27.36 -18.58 -1.48
C LYS A 226 26.64 -18.13 -2.78
N ASP A 227 27.21 -18.47 -3.95
CA ASP A 227 26.62 -18.06 -5.24
C ASP A 227 25.36 -18.89 -5.57
N ALA A 228 25.39 -20.20 -5.28
CA ALA A 228 24.18 -21.03 -5.36
C ALA A 228 23.08 -20.56 -4.39
N ASP A 229 23.45 -20.22 -3.15
CA ASP A 229 22.52 -19.67 -2.14
C ASP A 229 21.93 -18.33 -2.58
N LEU A 230 22.70 -17.49 -3.26
CA LEU A 230 22.22 -16.23 -3.85
C LEU A 230 21.13 -16.52 -4.89
N THR A 231 21.40 -17.48 -5.79
CA THR A 231 20.44 -17.88 -6.81
C THR A 231 19.13 -18.37 -6.20
N TYR A 232 19.18 -19.22 -5.18
CA TYR A 232 17.97 -19.70 -4.49
C TYR A 232 17.21 -18.59 -3.78
N ARG A 233 17.89 -17.66 -3.12
CA ARG A 233 17.23 -16.50 -2.47
C ARG A 233 16.52 -15.63 -3.49
N LYS A 234 17.13 -15.38 -4.64
CA LYS A 234 16.54 -14.55 -5.69
C LYS A 234 15.34 -15.23 -6.37
N ILE A 235 15.37 -16.56 -6.50
CA ILE A 235 14.22 -17.34 -6.97
C ILE A 235 13.04 -17.24 -6.01
N GLU A 236 13.30 -17.27 -4.71
CA GLU A 236 12.28 -17.21 -3.65
C GLU A 236 11.80 -15.78 -3.38
N ASP A 237 12.47 -14.77 -3.90
CA ASP A 237 12.14 -13.36 -3.72
C ASP A 237 10.72 -13.07 -4.28
N PRO A 238 9.81 -12.53 -3.47
CA PRO A 238 8.47 -12.15 -3.94
C PRO A 238 8.50 -11.07 -5.03
N ASP A 239 9.56 -10.25 -5.07
CA ASP A 239 9.72 -9.18 -6.06
C ASP A 239 10.13 -9.71 -7.44
N SER A 240 10.63 -10.95 -7.54
CA SER A 240 10.89 -11.62 -8.82
C SER A 240 9.58 -11.94 -9.54
N SER A 241 9.35 -11.31 -10.68
CA SER A 241 8.07 -11.40 -11.41
C SER A 241 7.95 -12.70 -12.22
N ALA A 242 9.06 -13.20 -12.75
CA ALA A 242 9.14 -14.48 -13.45
C ALA A 242 10.47 -15.17 -13.14
N VAL A 243 10.45 -16.48 -13.11
CA VAL A 243 11.65 -17.32 -12.94
C VAL A 243 11.77 -18.22 -14.17
N VAL A 244 12.89 -18.12 -14.86
CA VAL A 244 13.23 -18.96 -16.01
C VAL A 244 14.16 -20.07 -15.57
N CYS A 245 13.62 -21.25 -15.40
CA CYS A 245 14.37 -22.46 -15.08
C CYS A 245 14.98 -23.01 -16.36
N VAL A 246 16.29 -22.76 -16.58
CA VAL A 246 17.01 -23.19 -17.77
C VAL A 246 17.64 -24.54 -17.51
N LEU A 247 17.26 -25.53 -18.31
CA LEU A 247 17.71 -26.91 -18.26
C LEU A 247 18.42 -27.27 -19.57
N LYS A 248 19.41 -28.10 -19.50
CA LYS A 248 20.07 -28.62 -20.70
C LYS A 248 19.21 -29.75 -21.30
N ALA A 249 18.77 -29.60 -22.53
CA ALA A 249 17.91 -30.58 -23.22
C ALA A 249 18.57 -31.98 -23.33
N ALA A 250 19.87 -32.03 -23.58
CA ALA A 250 20.62 -33.27 -23.67
C ALA A 250 20.78 -34.03 -22.32
N SER A 251 20.62 -33.34 -21.19
CA SER A 251 20.67 -33.93 -19.85
C SER A 251 19.32 -34.54 -19.41
N ALA A 252 18.31 -34.52 -20.26
CA ALA A 252 17.00 -35.10 -19.95
C ALA A 252 17.13 -36.62 -19.66
N GLY A 253 16.81 -37.00 -18.42
CA GLY A 253 16.94 -38.37 -17.91
C GLY A 253 18.28 -38.69 -17.22
N GLU A 254 19.25 -37.76 -17.21
CA GLU A 254 20.52 -37.83 -16.50
C GLU A 254 20.80 -36.47 -15.82
N MET A 255 19.78 -35.89 -15.18
CA MET A 255 19.92 -34.63 -14.48
C MET A 255 20.87 -34.75 -13.29
N THR A 256 21.62 -33.69 -13.02
CA THR A 256 22.45 -33.62 -11.82
C THR A 256 21.58 -33.52 -10.56
N THR A 257 22.20 -33.77 -9.40
CA THR A 257 21.49 -33.60 -8.11
C THR A 257 20.96 -32.19 -7.96
N GLU A 258 21.76 -31.18 -8.33
CA GLU A 258 21.45 -29.76 -8.23
C GLU A 258 20.30 -29.37 -9.17
N GLU A 259 20.28 -29.88 -10.40
CA GLU A 259 19.17 -29.67 -11.35
C GLU A 259 17.86 -30.30 -10.83
N THR A 260 17.94 -31.47 -10.21
CA THR A 260 16.80 -32.13 -9.61
C THR A 260 16.27 -31.35 -8.41
N GLU A 261 17.13 -30.91 -7.49
CA GLU A 261 16.78 -30.06 -6.36
C GLU A 261 16.14 -28.74 -6.79
N LEU A 262 16.68 -28.10 -7.84
CA LEU A 262 16.10 -26.90 -8.42
C LEU A 262 14.66 -27.13 -8.89
N LEU A 263 14.43 -28.21 -9.63
CA LEU A 263 13.10 -28.56 -10.12
C LEU A 263 12.12 -28.85 -8.98
N GLU A 264 12.55 -29.58 -7.95
CA GLU A 264 11.73 -29.87 -6.78
C GLU A 264 11.36 -28.61 -6.03
N LYS A 265 12.30 -27.70 -5.80
CA LYS A 265 12.04 -26.38 -5.21
C LYS A 265 11.05 -25.55 -6.02
N MET A 266 11.21 -25.51 -7.35
CA MET A 266 10.31 -24.79 -8.24
C MET A 266 8.86 -25.32 -8.22
N ARG A 267 8.70 -26.62 -8.01
CA ARG A 267 7.37 -27.27 -8.01
C ARG A 267 6.71 -27.27 -6.65
N SER A 268 7.47 -27.45 -5.58
CA SER A 268 6.94 -27.56 -4.21
C SER A 268 6.55 -26.22 -3.61
N ASN A 269 7.19 -25.13 -4.04
CA ASN A 269 6.91 -23.81 -3.51
C ASN A 269 5.75 -23.13 -4.26
N LEU A 270 4.59 -23.04 -3.60
CA LEU A 270 3.38 -22.42 -4.15
C LEU A 270 3.59 -20.95 -4.57
N GLY A 271 4.47 -20.21 -3.88
CA GLY A 271 4.78 -18.83 -4.22
C GLY A 271 5.60 -18.66 -5.50
N ILE A 272 6.20 -19.73 -6.01
CA ILE A 272 7.07 -19.69 -7.19
C ILE A 272 6.40 -20.37 -8.38
N ARG A 273 5.71 -21.47 -8.16
CA ARG A 273 5.23 -22.40 -9.19
C ARG A 273 4.51 -21.75 -10.36
N ASP A 274 3.68 -20.77 -10.09
CA ASP A 274 2.83 -20.15 -11.11
C ASP A 274 3.57 -19.12 -11.98
N ARG A 275 4.80 -18.71 -11.55
CA ARG A 275 5.64 -17.75 -12.25
C ARG A 275 6.87 -18.39 -12.92
N VAL A 276 6.96 -19.74 -12.95
CA VAL A 276 8.11 -20.47 -13.52
C VAL A 276 7.89 -20.76 -14.99
N PHE A 277 8.89 -20.42 -15.80
CA PHE A 277 9.07 -20.84 -17.17
C PHE A 277 10.12 -21.94 -17.22
N TYR A 278 9.78 -23.08 -17.74
CA TYR A 278 10.72 -24.18 -17.94
C TYR A 278 11.27 -24.12 -19.37
N VAL A 279 12.57 -23.93 -19.48
CA VAL A 279 13.24 -23.79 -20.78
C VAL A 279 14.28 -24.88 -20.95
N PHE A 280 14.01 -25.84 -21.80
CA PHE A 280 14.99 -26.82 -22.27
C PHE A 280 15.84 -26.17 -23.36
N ASN A 281 16.99 -25.63 -22.96
CA ASN A 281 17.94 -24.98 -23.86
C ASN A 281 18.91 -26.01 -24.48
N ARG A 282 19.62 -25.64 -25.53
CA ARG A 282 20.48 -26.51 -26.32
C ARG A 282 19.71 -27.68 -26.93
N ILE A 283 18.52 -27.38 -27.44
CA ILE A 283 17.64 -28.37 -28.08
C ILE A 283 18.28 -28.95 -29.35
N ASP A 284 19.13 -28.19 -30.02
CA ASP A 284 19.96 -28.60 -31.15
C ASP A 284 20.72 -29.91 -30.87
N ASP A 285 21.30 -30.10 -29.69
CA ASP A 285 21.95 -31.33 -29.25
C ASP A 285 21.03 -32.56 -29.43
N THR A 286 19.72 -32.41 -29.33
CA THR A 286 18.73 -33.50 -29.45
C THR A 286 18.25 -33.74 -30.88
N TRP A 287 18.47 -32.79 -31.79
CA TRP A 287 17.98 -32.93 -33.17
C TRP A 287 18.65 -34.04 -33.93
N TYR A 288 19.90 -34.31 -33.65
CA TYR A 288 20.75 -35.31 -34.32
C TYR A 288 20.77 -36.65 -33.60
N ASN A 289 20.35 -36.72 -32.33
CA ASN A 289 20.36 -37.90 -31.50
C ASN A 289 18.95 -38.37 -31.13
N THR A 290 18.52 -39.48 -31.71
CA THR A 290 17.15 -40.01 -31.49
C THR A 290 16.94 -40.44 -30.02
N GLN A 291 17.95 -40.95 -29.35
CA GLN A 291 17.84 -41.37 -27.94
C GLN A 291 17.67 -40.16 -27.03
N LEU A 292 18.46 -39.11 -27.21
CA LEU A 292 18.31 -37.85 -26.43
C LEU A 292 16.95 -37.23 -26.67
N ARG A 293 16.47 -37.25 -27.90
CA ARG A 293 15.11 -36.74 -28.21
C ARG A 293 14.03 -37.53 -27.49
N GLN A 294 14.08 -38.85 -27.55
CA GLN A 294 13.11 -39.71 -26.87
C GLN A 294 13.13 -39.52 -25.35
N ARG A 295 14.31 -39.38 -24.76
CA ARG A 295 14.46 -39.10 -23.30
C ARG A 295 13.83 -37.75 -22.95
N LEU A 296 14.10 -36.73 -23.74
CA LEU A 296 13.49 -35.41 -23.53
C LEU A 296 11.97 -35.44 -23.66
N GLU A 297 11.44 -36.06 -24.70
CA GLU A 297 10.00 -36.21 -24.92
C GLU A 297 9.33 -36.99 -23.76
N SER A 298 9.97 -38.08 -23.30
CA SER A 298 9.49 -38.84 -22.15
C SER A 298 9.52 -38.02 -20.86
N LEU A 299 10.56 -37.23 -20.63
CA LEU A 299 10.66 -36.34 -19.48
C LEU A 299 9.53 -35.28 -19.51
N ILE A 300 9.33 -34.65 -20.68
CA ILE A 300 8.27 -33.67 -20.86
C ILE A 300 6.89 -34.28 -20.61
N GLN A 301 6.60 -35.42 -21.19
CA GLN A 301 5.32 -36.12 -21.01
C GLN A 301 5.09 -36.53 -19.57
N ASN A 302 6.10 -37.04 -18.86
CA ASN A 302 5.94 -37.55 -17.51
C ASN A 302 5.89 -36.45 -16.44
N GLN A 303 6.64 -35.38 -16.62
CA GLN A 303 6.84 -34.39 -15.56
C GLN A 303 6.26 -33.03 -15.87
N PHE A 304 5.98 -32.66 -17.12
CA PHE A 304 5.53 -31.33 -17.52
C PHE A 304 4.24 -31.33 -18.32
N GLN A 305 3.48 -32.45 -18.30
CA GLN A 305 2.23 -32.54 -19.03
C GLN A 305 1.25 -31.44 -18.60
N GLY A 306 0.72 -30.69 -19.55
CA GLY A 306 -0.22 -29.59 -19.31
C GLY A 306 0.42 -28.27 -18.85
N ASN A 307 1.75 -28.18 -18.78
CA ASN A 307 2.42 -26.94 -18.46
C ASN A 307 2.50 -26.03 -19.68
N SER A 308 1.77 -24.90 -19.68
CA SER A 308 1.75 -23.92 -20.76
C SER A 308 3.03 -23.06 -20.87
N LYS A 309 3.86 -23.03 -19.80
CA LYS A 309 5.08 -22.22 -19.71
C LYS A 309 6.33 -23.09 -19.92
N LEU A 310 6.25 -24.05 -20.86
CA LEU A 310 7.36 -24.92 -21.25
C LEU A 310 7.84 -24.59 -22.65
N TYR A 311 9.15 -24.39 -22.80
CA TYR A 311 9.80 -24.00 -24.06
C TYR A 311 11.00 -24.84 -24.35
N GLN A 312 11.29 -25.02 -25.60
CA GLN A 312 12.47 -25.71 -26.10
C GLN A 312 13.26 -24.72 -26.97
N THR A 313 14.51 -24.43 -26.60
CA THR A 313 15.27 -23.38 -27.25
C THR A 313 16.69 -23.82 -27.60
N SER A 314 17.23 -23.22 -28.67
CA SER A 314 18.65 -23.17 -28.93
C SER A 314 19.12 -21.73 -28.86
N GLY A 315 19.71 -21.34 -27.72
CA GLY A 315 20.24 -19.99 -27.53
C GLY A 315 21.34 -19.70 -28.57
N LEU A 316 22.23 -20.66 -28.86
CA LEU A 316 23.32 -20.51 -29.82
C LEU A 316 22.79 -20.20 -31.23
N LEU A 317 21.92 -21.07 -31.77
CA LEU A 317 21.38 -20.92 -33.12
C LEU A 317 20.49 -19.69 -33.25
N GLY A 318 19.69 -19.40 -32.25
CA GLY A 318 18.82 -18.21 -32.25
C GLY A 318 19.63 -16.92 -32.21
N PHE A 319 20.62 -16.83 -31.35
CA PHE A 319 21.49 -15.67 -31.19
C PHE A 319 22.28 -15.36 -32.47
N PHE A 320 23.10 -16.29 -32.91
CA PHE A 320 23.93 -16.06 -34.09
C PHE A 320 23.11 -15.96 -35.37
N GLY A 321 21.98 -16.70 -35.48
CA GLY A 321 21.09 -16.57 -36.60
C GLY A 321 20.53 -15.14 -36.72
N SER A 322 20.17 -14.52 -35.62
CA SER A 322 19.71 -13.11 -35.56
C SER A 322 20.85 -12.14 -35.91
N LEU A 323 22.05 -12.33 -35.37
CA LEU A 323 23.21 -11.49 -35.68
C LEU A 323 23.58 -11.54 -37.14
N ILE A 324 23.67 -12.75 -37.70
CA ILE A 324 24.05 -12.93 -39.12
C ILE A 324 23.04 -12.33 -40.07
N LYS A 325 21.74 -12.42 -39.71
CA LYS A 325 20.70 -11.76 -40.46
C LYS A 325 20.87 -10.25 -40.56
N GLN A 326 21.49 -9.63 -39.56
CA GLN A 326 21.79 -8.19 -39.48
C GLN A 326 23.06 -7.80 -40.21
N THR A 327 23.94 -8.76 -40.56
CA THR A 327 25.21 -8.48 -41.30
C THR A 327 24.96 -8.08 -42.74
N THR A 328 25.93 -7.32 -43.28
CA THR A 328 25.90 -6.92 -44.69
C THR A 328 26.46 -8.03 -45.58
N GLY A 329 26.02 -8.11 -46.85
CA GLY A 329 26.51 -9.13 -47.78
C GLY A 329 28.01 -9.08 -48.11
N ARG A 330 28.75 -8.08 -47.59
CA ARG A 330 30.23 -7.98 -47.71
C ARG A 330 30.96 -8.75 -46.61
N ASP A 331 30.31 -9.16 -45.56
CA ASP A 331 30.88 -9.73 -44.33
C ASP A 331 30.85 -11.27 -44.38
N ARG A 332 30.97 -11.93 -45.48
CA ARG A 332 31.01 -13.41 -45.55
C ARG A 332 30.06 -14.09 -44.56
N PHE A 333 28.92 -13.53 -44.37
CA PHE A 333 27.89 -13.97 -43.38
C PHE A 333 28.37 -13.99 -41.91
N GLY A 334 29.10 -12.97 -41.49
CA GLY A 334 29.62 -12.81 -40.14
C GLY A 334 31.00 -13.43 -39.90
N LEU A 335 31.57 -14.16 -40.83
CA LEU A 335 32.89 -14.76 -40.67
C LEU A 335 34.02 -13.73 -40.49
N ASP A 336 33.86 -12.56 -41.07
CA ASP A 336 34.87 -11.49 -41.00
C ASP A 336 34.66 -10.55 -39.79
N SER A 337 33.48 -10.50 -39.22
CA SER A 337 33.17 -9.63 -38.07
C SER A 337 32.76 -10.40 -36.82
N ILE A 338 31.73 -11.20 -36.91
CA ILE A 338 31.16 -11.90 -35.73
C ILE A 338 32.09 -13.00 -35.24
N PHE A 339 32.74 -13.71 -36.18
CA PHE A 339 33.60 -14.86 -35.88
C PHE A 339 35.08 -14.59 -36.07
N ALA A 340 35.51 -13.37 -36.32
CA ALA A 340 36.89 -13.01 -36.64
C ALA A 340 37.90 -13.56 -35.64
N ASP A 341 37.59 -13.47 -34.34
CA ASP A 341 38.46 -13.97 -33.27
C ASP A 341 38.46 -15.51 -33.14
N SER A 342 37.32 -16.13 -33.50
CA SER A 342 37.13 -17.58 -33.42
C SER A 342 37.77 -18.31 -34.63
N ILE A 343 37.92 -17.64 -35.76
CA ILE A 343 38.50 -18.23 -37.00
C ILE A 343 40.04 -18.27 -36.90
N LYS A 344 40.65 -17.30 -36.21
CA LYS A 344 42.09 -17.29 -35.99
C LYS A 344 42.40 -18.05 -34.71
N GLY A 345 42.60 -19.36 -34.86
CA GLY A 345 43.03 -20.19 -33.75
C GLY A 345 44.40 -19.76 -33.17
N ILE A 346 44.70 -20.24 -31.97
CA ILE A 346 45.91 -19.90 -31.20
C ILE A 346 47.22 -20.16 -32.03
N ASN A 347 47.15 -21.08 -32.96
CA ASN A 347 48.29 -21.46 -33.83
C ASN A 347 48.25 -20.75 -35.21
N GLY A 348 47.31 -19.84 -35.45
CA GLY A 348 47.14 -19.16 -36.73
C GLY A 348 46.50 -20.02 -37.84
N GLU A 349 46.03 -21.23 -37.50
CA GLU A 349 45.19 -22.04 -38.40
C GLU A 349 43.73 -21.54 -38.36
N GLU A 350 43.01 -21.66 -39.48
CA GLU A 350 41.58 -21.27 -39.56
C GLU A 350 40.73 -22.32 -38.82
N GLU A 351 40.20 -21.95 -37.70
CA GLU A 351 39.27 -22.79 -36.93
C GLU A 351 37.81 -22.57 -37.37
N THR A 352 37.01 -23.60 -37.27
CA THR A 352 35.59 -23.48 -37.57
C THR A 352 34.81 -23.03 -36.31
N PRO A 353 34.13 -21.87 -36.37
CA PRO A 353 33.28 -21.43 -35.24
C PRO A 353 32.23 -22.48 -34.85
N GLN A 354 31.96 -22.61 -33.57
CA GLN A 354 30.97 -23.59 -33.07
C GLN A 354 29.61 -23.42 -33.76
N PHE A 355 29.16 -22.18 -33.94
CA PHE A 355 27.90 -21.91 -34.65
C PHE A 355 27.93 -22.47 -36.09
N VAL A 356 29.04 -22.32 -36.84
CA VAL A 356 29.14 -22.79 -38.20
C VAL A 356 29.02 -24.33 -38.26
N ASN A 357 29.65 -25.03 -37.33
CA ASN A 357 29.48 -26.47 -37.19
C ASN A 357 28.03 -26.88 -36.91
N GLU A 358 27.38 -26.21 -35.94
CA GLU A 358 25.96 -26.50 -35.59
C GLU A 358 25.00 -26.09 -36.72
N PHE A 359 25.29 -25.01 -37.42
CA PHE A 359 24.54 -24.64 -38.62
C PHE A 359 24.58 -25.70 -39.71
N ASN A 360 25.79 -26.20 -40.00
CA ASN A 360 25.96 -27.28 -40.99
C ASN A 360 25.28 -28.58 -40.53
N ASN A 361 25.35 -28.89 -39.25
CA ASN A 361 24.59 -30.00 -38.69
C ASN A 361 23.08 -29.79 -38.83
N TYR A 362 22.60 -28.59 -38.54
CA TYR A 362 21.20 -28.23 -38.74
C TYR A 362 20.77 -28.43 -40.20
N CYS A 363 21.62 -27.99 -41.12
CA CYS A 363 21.34 -28.15 -42.57
C CYS A 363 21.38 -29.59 -43.08
N GLY A 364 22.38 -30.36 -42.59
CA GLY A 364 22.65 -31.74 -43.12
C GLY A 364 21.92 -32.85 -42.36
N ASN A 365 21.77 -32.71 -41.04
CA ASN A 365 21.37 -33.80 -40.16
C ASN A 365 20.04 -33.56 -39.41
N SER A 366 19.56 -32.35 -39.40
CA SER A 366 18.34 -32.00 -38.65
C SER A 366 17.08 -32.49 -39.37
N LYS A 367 16.27 -33.26 -38.67
CA LYS A 367 14.91 -33.62 -39.18
C LYS A 367 14.00 -32.39 -39.36
N LYS A 368 14.34 -31.26 -38.77
CA LYS A 368 13.60 -30.01 -38.91
C LYS A 368 13.56 -29.51 -40.35
N LEU A 369 14.73 -29.52 -41.02
CA LEU A 369 14.80 -29.13 -42.42
C LEU A 369 14.56 -30.32 -43.37
N LEU A 370 15.02 -31.51 -43.05
CA LEU A 370 14.87 -32.68 -43.93
C LEU A 370 13.41 -33.08 -44.21
N THR A 371 12.50 -32.78 -43.29
CA THR A 371 11.06 -33.03 -43.49
C THR A 371 10.34 -31.96 -44.31
N ARG A 372 10.97 -30.82 -44.60
CA ARG A 372 10.43 -29.72 -45.35
C ARG A 372 10.68 -29.88 -46.86
N THR A 373 9.68 -29.59 -47.64
CA THR A 373 9.79 -29.59 -49.13
C THR A 373 10.36 -28.28 -49.66
N ASP A 374 10.34 -27.22 -48.85
CA ASP A 374 10.70 -25.86 -49.25
C ASP A 374 12.20 -25.64 -49.23
N PHE A 375 12.98 -26.44 -48.48
CA PHE A 375 14.43 -26.35 -48.35
C PHE A 375 15.08 -27.64 -48.81
N LYS A 376 15.82 -27.57 -49.92
CA LYS A 376 16.66 -28.70 -50.43
C LYS A 376 18.14 -28.33 -50.19
N VAL A 377 18.52 -28.31 -48.93
CA VAL A 377 19.89 -27.93 -48.52
C VAL A 377 20.77 -29.17 -48.57
N SER A 378 21.99 -29.07 -49.11
CA SER A 378 23.00 -30.15 -49.11
C SER A 378 24.29 -29.65 -48.43
N VAL A 379 24.82 -30.46 -47.56
CA VAL A 379 26.16 -30.28 -46.96
C VAL A 379 27.12 -31.21 -47.66
N ASN A 380 28.13 -30.64 -48.30
CA ASN A 380 29.07 -31.39 -49.09
C ASN A 380 30.25 -31.83 -48.25
N SER A 381 30.62 -33.11 -48.32
CA SER A 381 31.73 -33.68 -47.57
C SER A 381 33.12 -33.28 -48.07
N TYR A 382 33.22 -32.74 -49.31
CA TYR A 382 34.45 -32.25 -49.87
C TYR A 382 34.74 -30.76 -49.61
N GLU A 383 33.81 -30.07 -49.05
CA GLU A 383 33.93 -28.67 -48.64
C GLU A 383 34.29 -28.60 -47.15
N THR A 384 35.07 -27.61 -46.78
CA THR A 384 35.26 -27.29 -45.36
C THR A 384 33.95 -26.82 -44.71
N PRO A 385 33.79 -26.88 -43.38
CA PRO A 385 32.59 -26.39 -42.74
C PRO A 385 32.32 -24.92 -43.06
N ASN A 386 33.34 -24.05 -43.11
CA ASN A 386 33.20 -22.65 -43.46
C ASN A 386 32.74 -22.46 -44.93
N GLU A 387 33.24 -23.22 -45.84
CA GLU A 387 32.84 -23.20 -47.27
C GLU A 387 31.36 -23.64 -47.44
N ASN A 388 30.98 -24.75 -46.80
CA ASN A 388 29.56 -25.18 -46.78
C ASN A 388 28.65 -24.09 -46.24
N TYR A 389 29.02 -23.50 -45.12
CA TYR A 389 28.22 -22.43 -44.48
C TYR A 389 28.02 -21.22 -45.41
N VAL A 390 29.11 -20.72 -46.00
CA VAL A 390 29.02 -19.58 -46.93
C VAL A 390 28.20 -19.92 -48.18
N ARG A 391 28.38 -21.07 -48.76
CA ARG A 391 27.63 -21.55 -49.92
C ARG A 391 26.14 -21.67 -49.61
N ILE A 392 25.81 -22.36 -48.52
CA ILE A 392 24.39 -22.57 -48.14
C ILE A 392 23.71 -21.25 -47.91
N LEU A 393 24.35 -20.31 -47.18
CA LEU A 393 23.77 -18.99 -46.95
C LEU A 393 23.70 -18.15 -48.23
N SER A 394 24.64 -18.31 -49.18
CA SER A 394 24.56 -17.64 -50.48
C SER A 394 23.40 -18.15 -51.32
N GLU A 395 23.08 -19.44 -51.23
CA GLU A 395 22.01 -20.07 -51.97
C GLU A 395 20.60 -19.74 -51.36
N TRP A 396 20.48 -19.78 -50.02
CA TRP A 396 19.20 -19.73 -49.33
C TRP A 396 18.96 -18.39 -48.58
N GLY A 397 20.03 -17.75 -48.14
CA GLY A 397 19.98 -16.41 -47.52
C GLY A 397 19.03 -16.26 -46.32
N THR A 398 18.34 -15.15 -46.31
CA THR A 398 17.43 -14.76 -45.22
C THR A 398 16.30 -15.76 -44.92
N PRO A 399 15.68 -16.42 -45.91
CA PRO A 399 14.62 -17.40 -45.63
C PRO A 399 15.09 -18.58 -44.79
N LEU A 400 16.33 -19.06 -44.99
CA LEU A 400 16.90 -20.15 -44.19
C LEU A 400 17.25 -19.69 -42.77
N LEU A 401 17.75 -18.47 -42.65
CA LEU A 401 18.03 -17.87 -41.33
C LEU A 401 16.70 -17.61 -40.55
N ASP A 402 15.67 -17.16 -41.20
CA ASP A 402 14.36 -16.99 -40.57
C ASP A 402 13.80 -18.32 -40.08
N GLN A 403 13.96 -19.38 -40.84
CA GLN A 403 13.58 -20.73 -40.43
C GLN A 403 14.41 -21.23 -39.27
N LEU A 404 15.72 -21.00 -39.29
CA LEU A 404 16.64 -21.34 -38.18
C LEU A 404 16.24 -20.64 -36.89
N ILE A 405 15.98 -19.34 -36.96
CA ILE A 405 15.53 -18.54 -35.84
C ILE A 405 14.19 -19.04 -35.31
N GLN A 406 13.27 -19.38 -36.18
CA GLN A 406 11.99 -19.96 -35.79
C GLN A 406 12.16 -21.31 -35.09
N ASP A 407 12.96 -22.22 -35.68
CA ASP A 407 13.22 -23.55 -35.12
C ASP A 407 14.04 -23.50 -33.83
N SER A 408 14.81 -22.45 -33.63
CA SER A 408 15.55 -22.21 -32.37
C SER A 408 14.61 -22.00 -31.16
N GLY A 409 13.32 -21.71 -31.37
CA GLY A 409 12.34 -21.54 -30.31
C GLY A 409 12.45 -20.23 -29.53
N ILE A 410 13.47 -19.41 -29.77
CA ILE A 410 13.73 -18.15 -29.06
C ILE A 410 12.55 -17.19 -29.19
N LYS A 411 12.01 -17.03 -30.42
CA LYS A 411 10.86 -16.18 -30.68
C LYS A 411 9.64 -16.63 -29.88
N SER A 412 9.32 -17.92 -29.88
CA SER A 412 8.19 -18.47 -29.11
C SER A 412 8.34 -18.22 -27.61
N PHE A 413 9.54 -18.37 -27.09
CA PHE A 413 9.85 -18.11 -25.68
C PHE A 413 9.72 -16.62 -25.36
N ARG A 414 10.28 -15.73 -26.19
CA ARG A 414 10.15 -14.27 -26.04
C ARG A 414 8.69 -13.84 -26.01
N ASP A 415 7.91 -14.29 -26.99
CA ASP A 415 6.47 -13.99 -27.10
C ASP A 415 5.70 -14.52 -25.88
N GLY A 416 6.06 -15.68 -25.36
CA GLY A 416 5.47 -16.28 -24.17
C GLY A 416 5.73 -15.47 -22.90
N VAL A 417 6.96 -15.03 -22.68
CA VAL A 417 7.35 -14.17 -21.54
C VAL A 417 6.64 -12.82 -21.64
N THR A 418 6.68 -12.19 -22.83
CA THR A 418 6.02 -10.88 -23.04
C THR A 418 4.52 -10.97 -22.78
N ARG A 419 3.87 -12.02 -23.26
CA ARG A 419 2.44 -12.24 -23.03
C ARG A 419 2.13 -12.43 -21.54
N TYR A 420 2.91 -13.25 -20.85
CA TYR A 420 2.75 -13.46 -19.41
C TYR A 420 2.86 -12.16 -18.60
N LEU A 421 3.86 -11.35 -18.90
CA LEU A 421 4.02 -10.06 -18.22
C LEU A 421 2.83 -9.15 -18.50
N ALA A 422 2.38 -9.06 -19.76
CA ALA A 422 1.29 -8.19 -20.16
C ALA A 422 -0.08 -8.67 -19.64
N GLU A 423 -0.38 -9.97 -19.73
CA GLU A 423 -1.71 -10.52 -19.44
C GLU A 423 -1.88 -10.98 -17.98
N GLU A 424 -0.79 -11.37 -17.29
CA GLU A 424 -0.86 -11.87 -15.91
C GLU A 424 -0.25 -10.88 -14.92
N LYS A 425 1.00 -10.43 -15.12
CA LYS A 425 1.74 -9.63 -14.13
C LYS A 425 1.32 -8.17 -14.04
N TYR A 426 1.08 -7.53 -15.16
CA TYR A 426 0.54 -6.18 -15.15
C TYR A 426 -0.83 -6.10 -14.45
N PRO A 427 -1.81 -6.93 -14.80
CA PRO A 427 -3.09 -6.93 -14.09
C PRO A 427 -2.97 -7.29 -12.60
N GLU A 428 -2.07 -8.23 -12.23
CA GLU A 428 -1.82 -8.60 -10.83
C GLU A 428 -1.29 -7.40 -10.01
N LEU A 429 -0.36 -6.63 -10.58
CA LEU A 429 0.18 -5.43 -9.95
C LEU A 429 -0.91 -4.39 -9.69
N PHE A 430 -1.75 -4.10 -10.69
CA PHE A 430 -2.84 -3.15 -10.55
C PHE A 430 -3.97 -3.68 -9.65
N LYS A 431 -4.21 -4.99 -9.66
CA LYS A 431 -5.13 -5.63 -8.71
C LYS A 431 -4.66 -5.44 -7.27
N THR A 432 -3.38 -5.71 -7.00
CA THR A 432 -2.79 -5.48 -5.67
C THR A 432 -2.92 -4.03 -5.23
N LEU A 433 -2.65 -3.08 -6.13
CA LEU A 433 -2.87 -1.66 -5.85
C LEU A 433 -4.35 -1.34 -5.57
N ALA A 434 -5.27 -1.92 -6.33
CA ALA A 434 -6.71 -1.74 -6.12
C ALA A 434 -7.15 -2.34 -4.78
N ASP A 435 -6.68 -3.55 -4.44
CA ASP A 435 -6.95 -4.21 -3.16
C ASP A 435 -6.44 -3.38 -1.97
N ASP A 436 -5.25 -2.78 -2.08
CA ASP A 436 -4.70 -1.91 -1.05
C ASP A 436 -5.44 -0.56 -0.93
N LEU A 437 -5.99 -0.06 -2.05
CA LEU A 437 -6.75 1.20 -2.08
C LEU A 437 -8.22 1.03 -1.66
N GLN A 438 -8.82 -0.12 -1.88
CA GLN A 438 -10.24 -0.36 -1.65
C GLN A 438 -10.71 -0.02 -0.22
N PRO A 439 -10.04 -0.45 0.86
CA PRO A 439 -10.45 -0.12 2.22
C PRO A 439 -10.44 1.39 2.48
N LEU A 440 -9.40 2.06 1.98
CA LEU A 440 -9.29 3.52 2.08
C LEU A 440 -10.41 4.23 1.31
N CYS A 441 -10.72 3.77 0.10
CA CYS A 441 -11.79 4.33 -0.71
C CYS A 441 -13.16 4.16 -0.05
N ILE A 442 -13.45 3.00 0.54
CA ILE A 442 -14.68 2.74 1.28
C ILE A 442 -14.77 3.66 2.50
N SER A 443 -13.67 3.83 3.23
CA SER A 443 -13.63 4.70 4.41
C SER A 443 -13.84 6.17 4.06
N LEU A 444 -13.11 6.68 3.06
CA LEU A 444 -13.28 8.04 2.57
C LEU A 444 -14.71 8.30 2.07
N LYS A 445 -15.26 7.37 1.29
CA LYS A 445 -16.64 7.44 0.81
C LYS A 445 -17.61 7.52 1.97
N SER A 446 -17.49 6.63 2.95
CA SER A 446 -18.39 6.62 4.11
C SER A 446 -18.27 7.91 4.94
N THR A 447 -17.05 8.40 5.15
CA THR A 447 -16.79 9.64 5.90
C THR A 447 -17.38 10.85 5.18
N TYR A 448 -17.12 11.02 3.90
CA TYR A 448 -17.63 12.17 3.15
C TYR A 448 -19.15 12.16 3.00
N LEU A 449 -19.75 10.98 2.81
CA LEU A 449 -21.20 10.86 2.79
C LEU A 449 -21.81 11.16 4.18
N LYS A 450 -21.16 10.72 5.26
CA LYS A 450 -21.60 11.02 6.62
C LYS A 450 -21.50 12.50 6.91
N GLU A 451 -20.35 13.13 6.68
CA GLU A 451 -20.15 14.57 6.85
C GLU A 451 -21.15 15.40 6.03
N TYR A 452 -21.36 15.00 4.77
CA TYR A 452 -22.31 15.71 3.90
C TYR A 452 -23.74 15.62 4.42
N ARG A 453 -24.17 14.42 4.86
CA ARG A 453 -25.53 14.20 5.40
C ARG A 453 -25.75 14.92 6.72
N GLU A 454 -24.76 14.92 7.60
CA GLU A 454 -24.82 15.67 8.86
C GLU A 454 -24.97 17.18 8.60
N LEU A 455 -24.23 17.73 7.63
CA LEU A 455 -24.34 19.12 7.26
C LEU A 455 -25.67 19.46 6.52
N ASP A 456 -26.27 18.49 5.86
CA ASP A 456 -27.57 18.65 5.18
C ASP A 456 -28.75 18.60 6.16
N SER A 457 -28.65 17.80 7.23
CA SER A 457 -29.70 17.71 8.26
C SER A 457 -29.69 18.90 9.24
N GLN A 458 -28.49 19.42 9.55
CA GLN A 458 -28.35 20.49 10.57
C GLN A 458 -29.16 21.76 10.30
N PRO A 459 -29.31 22.28 9.06
CA PRO A 459 -30.14 23.44 8.82
C PRO A 459 -31.63 23.23 9.21
N ARG A 460 -32.15 22.03 8.91
CA ARG A 460 -33.53 21.65 9.26
C ARG A 460 -33.73 21.54 10.78
N GLU A 461 -32.71 20.96 11.45
CA GLU A 461 -32.72 20.87 12.92
C GLU A 461 -32.65 22.24 13.57
N ILE A 462 -31.79 23.15 13.04
CA ILE A 462 -31.70 24.53 13.52
C ILE A 462 -33.01 25.25 13.31
N GLU A 463 -33.67 25.09 12.15
CA GLU A 463 -34.98 25.69 11.90
C GLU A 463 -36.10 25.09 12.80
N ALA A 464 -36.06 23.77 13.03
CA ALA A 464 -36.99 23.11 13.94
C ALA A 464 -36.81 23.56 15.40
N MET A 465 -35.55 23.63 15.86
CA MET A 465 -35.21 24.16 17.19
C MET A 465 -35.63 25.62 17.33
N LYS A 466 -35.39 26.46 16.31
CA LYS A 466 -35.83 27.85 16.28
C LYS A 466 -37.37 27.94 16.38
N ALA A 467 -38.08 27.13 15.60
CA ALA A 467 -39.54 27.09 15.63
C ALA A 467 -40.06 26.63 16.99
N GLN A 468 -39.41 25.62 17.59
CA GLN A 468 -39.80 25.11 18.91
C GLN A 468 -39.54 26.14 20.03
N GLU A 469 -38.37 26.80 20.00
CA GLU A 469 -38.04 27.85 20.96
C GLU A 469 -38.94 29.06 20.81
N LEU A 470 -39.27 29.47 19.58
CA LEU A 470 -40.23 30.53 19.32
C LEU A 470 -41.65 30.15 19.80
N THR A 471 -42.03 28.88 19.64
CA THR A 471 -43.32 28.38 20.13
C THR A 471 -43.38 28.36 21.66
N LEU A 472 -42.31 27.83 22.30
CA LEU A 472 -42.17 27.82 23.76
C LEU A 472 -42.11 29.24 24.34
N LEU A 473 -41.38 30.11 23.66
CA LEU A 473 -41.33 31.53 24.04
C LEU A 473 -42.73 32.17 23.94
N ASN A 474 -43.45 31.95 22.85
CA ASN A 474 -44.79 32.51 22.66
C ASN A 474 -45.82 31.92 23.64
N GLN A 475 -45.75 30.61 23.94
CA GLN A 475 -46.60 29.98 24.95
C GLN A 475 -46.30 30.51 26.36
N SER A 476 -45.01 30.54 26.74
CA SER A 476 -44.59 31.09 28.03
C SER A 476 -44.99 32.56 28.17
N LEU A 477 -45.00 33.31 27.08
CA LEU A 477 -45.39 34.71 27.02
C LEU A 477 -46.92 34.91 27.13
N GLN A 478 -47.68 34.01 26.53
CA GLN A 478 -49.15 34.02 26.61
C GLN A 478 -49.65 33.67 28.03
N ASP A 479 -49.04 32.64 28.64
CA ASP A 479 -49.32 32.23 30.02
C ASP A 479 -48.93 33.29 31.05
N LEU A 480 -47.81 33.99 30.82
CA LEU A 480 -47.41 35.12 31.66
C LEU A 480 -48.34 36.32 31.53
N GLY A 481 -48.90 36.58 30.33
CA GLY A 481 -49.82 37.63 30.08
C GLY A 481 -51.15 37.46 30.83
N VAL A 482 -51.60 36.22 31.03
CA VAL A 482 -52.81 35.86 31.76
C VAL A 482 -52.56 35.82 33.30
N ALA A 483 -51.45 35.21 33.72
CA ALA A 483 -51.02 35.02 35.10
C ALA A 483 -50.65 36.36 35.79
N PHE A 484 -50.19 37.32 34.97
CA PHE A 484 -49.68 38.62 35.44
C PHE A 484 -50.72 39.48 36.22
N ARG A 485 -52.04 39.35 35.91
CA ARG A 485 -53.03 40.07 36.57
C ARG A 485 -53.51 39.51 37.93
N GLU A 486 -53.27 38.24 38.20
CA GLU A 486 -53.86 37.54 39.39
C GLU A 486 -52.81 37.21 40.48
N HIS A 487 -51.49 37.22 40.20
CA HIS A 487 -50.51 36.64 41.13
C HIS A 487 -49.52 37.59 41.84
N ILE A 488 -49.65 38.92 41.67
CA ILE A 488 -48.69 39.92 42.20
C ILE A 488 -48.56 39.94 43.74
N ALA A 489 -49.57 39.52 44.45
CA ALA A 489 -49.62 39.65 45.92
C ALA A 489 -49.08 38.43 46.71
N LEU A 490 -49.02 37.26 46.12
CA LEU A 490 -48.78 35.99 46.86
C LEU A 490 -47.32 35.40 46.71
N GLU A 491 -46.53 35.91 45.78
CA GLU A 491 -45.31 35.15 45.40
C GLU A 491 -43.94 35.72 45.88
N VAL A 492 -43.87 36.85 46.52
CA VAL A 492 -42.56 37.39 46.95
C VAL A 492 -41.86 36.50 47.98
N ASN A 493 -42.55 35.85 48.86
CA ASN A 493 -41.97 34.94 49.86
C ASN A 493 -41.70 33.52 49.34
N ASN A 494 -42.37 33.09 48.26
CA ASN A 494 -42.17 31.77 47.65
C ASN A 494 -41.09 31.78 46.58
N THR A 495 -40.65 32.94 46.17
CA THR A 495 -39.77 33.07 44.98
C THR A 495 -38.41 32.45 45.16
N ILE A 496 -37.84 32.50 46.36
CA ILE A 496 -36.48 31.97 46.63
C ILE A 496 -36.48 30.44 46.65
N THR A 497 -37.49 29.84 47.29
CA THR A 497 -37.58 28.35 47.39
C THR A 497 -38.07 27.73 46.07
N ASN A 498 -38.85 28.46 45.30
CA ASN A 498 -39.35 27.98 44.00
C ASN A 498 -38.33 28.08 42.86
N LEU A 499 -37.44 29.05 42.88
CA LEU A 499 -36.39 29.22 41.87
C LEU A 499 -35.45 27.99 41.78
N ASP A 500 -35.10 27.43 42.92
CA ASP A 500 -34.26 26.21 42.95
C ASP A 500 -34.99 25.00 42.37
N ARG A 501 -36.30 24.93 42.63
CA ARG A 501 -37.16 23.83 42.13
C ARG A 501 -37.40 23.93 40.62
N GLU A 502 -37.65 25.11 40.10
CA GLU A 502 -37.90 25.34 38.67
C GLU A 502 -36.65 25.11 37.85
N PHE A 503 -35.46 25.48 38.34
CA PHE A 503 -34.21 25.15 37.71
C PHE A 503 -34.04 23.63 37.65
N GLU A 504 -34.35 22.92 38.75
CA GLU A 504 -34.29 21.46 38.74
C GLU A 504 -35.23 20.81 37.73
N GLU A 505 -36.44 21.32 37.62
CA GLU A 505 -37.43 20.81 36.65
C GLU A 505 -36.96 21.02 35.20
N ASP A 506 -36.47 22.19 34.88
CA ASP A 506 -35.94 22.47 33.53
C ASP A 506 -34.64 21.74 33.27
N PHE A 507 -33.85 21.55 34.32
CA PHE A 507 -32.64 20.73 34.24
C PHE A 507 -32.98 19.25 34.03
N ILE A 508 -34.06 18.76 34.68
CA ILE A 508 -34.57 17.41 34.44
C ILE A 508 -35.08 17.25 32.98
N LYS A 509 -35.74 18.27 32.46
CA LYS A 509 -36.17 18.28 31.05
C LYS A 509 -35.01 18.26 30.11
N LEU A 510 -33.96 19.07 30.35
CA LEU A 510 -32.72 19.03 29.59
C LEU A 510 -32.04 17.64 29.69
N LYS A 511 -31.97 17.11 30.92
CA LYS A 511 -31.47 15.77 31.18
C LYS A 511 -32.21 14.72 30.36
N ASN A 512 -33.55 14.75 30.40
CA ASN A 512 -34.38 13.79 29.66
C ASN A 512 -34.20 13.93 28.14
N ARG A 513 -34.08 15.15 27.61
CA ARG A 513 -33.74 15.38 26.19
C ARG A 513 -32.40 14.81 25.84
N MET A 514 -31.40 15.00 26.70
CA MET A 514 -30.06 14.44 26.45
C MET A 514 -30.05 12.91 26.48
N VAL A 515 -30.78 12.30 27.42
CA VAL A 515 -30.92 10.82 27.46
C VAL A 515 -31.60 10.33 26.18
N THR A 516 -32.65 10.99 25.75
CA THR A 516 -33.33 10.65 24.48
C THR A 516 -32.40 10.83 23.28
N TYR A 517 -31.65 11.92 23.25
CA TYR A 517 -30.67 12.18 22.19
C TYR A 517 -29.52 11.17 22.21
N LEU A 518 -29.01 10.81 23.38
CA LEU A 518 -28.02 9.75 23.54
C LEU A 518 -28.53 8.41 22.99
N ASP A 519 -29.79 8.07 23.30
CA ASP A 519 -30.42 6.86 22.78
C ASP A 519 -30.59 6.92 21.25
N GLU A 520 -30.86 8.10 20.68
CA GLU A 520 -30.94 8.32 19.24
C GLU A 520 -29.56 8.23 18.56
N LEU A 521 -28.54 8.83 19.15
CA LEU A 521 -27.17 8.73 18.68
C LEU A 521 -26.68 7.27 18.69
N LEU A 522 -26.98 6.54 19.78
CA LEU A 522 -26.67 5.12 19.89
C LEU A 522 -27.44 4.26 18.88
N LYS A 523 -28.67 4.64 18.52
CA LYS A 523 -29.42 3.97 17.45
C LYS A 523 -28.84 4.25 16.05
N ASN A 524 -28.35 5.44 15.82
CA ASN A 524 -27.83 5.88 14.54
C ASN A 524 -26.39 5.40 14.31
N PHE A 525 -25.66 5.06 15.37
CA PHE A 525 -24.32 4.50 15.25
C PHE A 525 -24.38 3.06 14.75
N SER A 526 -23.94 2.83 13.52
CA SER A 526 -23.93 1.50 12.92
C SER A 526 -22.71 0.71 13.34
N VAL A 527 -22.84 -0.06 14.41
CA VAL A 527 -21.81 -0.97 14.92
C VAL A 527 -21.34 -1.94 13.82
N GLY A 528 -22.28 -2.46 13.04
CA GLY A 528 -21.97 -3.42 11.97
C GLY A 528 -21.17 -2.81 10.81
N ALA A 529 -21.38 -1.53 10.48
CA ALA A 529 -20.60 -0.83 9.46
C ALA A 529 -19.19 -0.51 9.97
N ALA A 530 -19.10 0.07 11.17
CA ALA A 530 -17.82 0.37 11.82
C ALA A 530 -16.96 -0.88 12.02
N TYR A 531 -17.59 -2.00 12.42
CA TYR A 531 -16.89 -3.26 12.59
C TYR A 531 -16.35 -3.83 11.29
N ARG A 532 -17.13 -3.84 10.21
CA ARG A 532 -16.66 -4.31 8.89
C ARG A 532 -15.46 -3.51 8.43
N GLN A 533 -15.49 -2.20 8.60
CA GLN A 533 -14.39 -1.32 8.25
C GLN A 533 -13.15 -1.57 9.11
N ALA A 534 -13.33 -1.74 10.42
CA ALA A 534 -12.25 -2.05 11.34
C ALA A 534 -11.62 -3.42 11.07
N THR A 535 -12.41 -4.41 10.64
CA THR A 535 -11.94 -5.76 10.28
C THR A 535 -11.11 -5.74 9.00
N LEU A 536 -11.47 -4.91 8.02
CA LEU A 536 -10.68 -4.72 6.79
C LEU A 536 -9.31 -4.11 7.10
N ASN A 537 -9.24 -3.22 8.08
CA ASN A 537 -7.99 -2.59 8.50
C ASN A 537 -7.11 -3.50 9.38
N HIS A 538 -7.72 -4.48 10.06
CA HIS A 538 -7.03 -5.39 10.98
C HIS A 538 -7.37 -6.86 10.74
N PRO A 539 -7.14 -7.41 9.54
CA PRO A 539 -7.63 -8.74 9.16
C PRO A 539 -7.02 -9.91 9.93
N ARG A 540 -5.93 -9.68 10.67
CA ARG A 540 -5.22 -10.71 11.46
C ARG A 540 -5.43 -10.62 12.97
N ASN A 541 -6.21 -9.65 13.44
CA ASN A 541 -6.43 -9.45 14.87
C ASN A 541 -7.93 -9.38 15.17
N SER A 542 -8.46 -10.36 15.86
CA SER A 542 -9.89 -10.44 16.18
C SER A 542 -10.38 -9.41 17.20
N THR A 543 -9.48 -8.81 17.99
CA THR A 543 -9.83 -7.83 19.04
C THR A 543 -9.65 -6.38 18.62
N ALA A 544 -8.73 -6.08 17.72
CA ALA A 544 -8.46 -4.72 17.26
C ALA A 544 -9.68 -4.02 16.62
N PRO A 545 -10.51 -4.69 15.80
CA PRO A 545 -11.70 -4.07 15.25
C PRO A 545 -12.71 -3.63 16.31
N PHE A 546 -12.87 -4.40 17.40
CA PHE A 546 -13.75 -4.03 18.50
C PHE A 546 -13.29 -2.79 19.23
N ILE A 547 -11.99 -2.72 19.50
CA ILE A 547 -11.37 -1.55 20.14
C ILE A 547 -11.59 -0.32 19.27
N ALA A 548 -11.34 -0.41 17.97
CA ALA A 548 -11.54 0.68 17.03
C ALA A 548 -12.98 1.17 17.02
N VAL A 549 -13.95 0.26 16.97
CA VAL A 549 -15.39 0.60 17.00
C VAL A 549 -15.77 1.29 18.31
N LEU A 550 -15.28 0.84 19.46
CA LEU A 550 -15.62 1.44 20.75
C LEU A 550 -14.98 2.80 20.92
N VAL A 551 -13.73 2.97 20.52
CA VAL A 551 -13.05 4.26 20.57
C VAL A 551 -13.75 5.26 19.65
N GLU A 552 -14.10 4.87 18.43
CA GLU A 552 -14.85 5.69 17.48
C GLU A 552 -16.22 6.06 18.03
N ALA A 553 -16.95 5.12 18.62
CA ALA A 553 -18.25 5.37 19.22
C ALA A 553 -18.17 6.31 20.44
N LEU A 554 -17.17 6.14 21.30
CA LEU A 554 -16.96 7.00 22.47
C LEU A 554 -16.61 8.44 22.05
N TYR A 555 -15.74 8.61 21.07
CA TYR A 555 -15.42 9.94 20.51
C TYR A 555 -16.65 10.59 19.87
N TYR A 556 -17.38 9.83 19.07
CA TYR A 556 -18.62 10.32 18.45
C TYR A 556 -19.63 10.76 19.51
N LEU A 557 -19.90 9.91 20.49
CA LEU A 557 -20.86 10.22 21.56
C LEU A 557 -20.43 11.40 22.42
N SER A 558 -19.16 11.52 22.74
CA SER A 558 -18.63 12.59 23.57
C SER A 558 -18.75 13.95 22.89
N ASN A 559 -18.35 14.06 21.63
CA ASN A 559 -18.39 15.32 20.90
C ASN A 559 -19.83 15.76 20.66
N GLU A 560 -20.70 14.86 20.25
CA GLU A 560 -22.12 15.18 20.02
C GLU A 560 -22.85 15.51 21.33
N LEU A 561 -22.50 14.85 22.44
CA LEU A 561 -23.05 15.17 23.77
C LEU A 561 -22.56 16.52 24.28
N GLU A 562 -21.30 16.84 24.06
CA GLU A 562 -20.74 18.15 24.46
C GLU A 562 -21.48 19.28 23.75
N ASP A 563 -21.62 19.19 22.42
CA ASP A 563 -22.28 20.21 21.63
C ASP A 563 -23.75 20.42 22.07
N VAL A 564 -24.50 19.33 22.26
CA VAL A 564 -25.90 19.41 22.73
C VAL A 564 -25.99 19.90 24.16
N LEU A 565 -25.06 19.45 25.03
CA LEU A 565 -25.04 19.89 26.42
C LEU A 565 -24.73 21.38 26.54
N VAL A 566 -23.72 21.84 25.81
CA VAL A 566 -23.29 23.24 25.77
C VAL A 566 -24.43 24.13 25.22
N ALA A 567 -25.04 23.71 24.12
CA ALA A 567 -26.21 24.42 23.56
C ALA A 567 -27.40 24.45 24.57
N GLY A 568 -27.73 23.28 25.10
CA GLY A 568 -28.81 23.15 26.06
C GLY A 568 -28.60 23.95 27.35
N ILE A 569 -27.37 24.00 27.86
CA ILE A 569 -27.01 24.81 29.04
C ILE A 569 -27.11 26.29 28.72
N LYS A 570 -26.65 26.74 27.56
CA LYS A 570 -26.81 28.15 27.16
C LYS A 570 -28.26 28.55 27.08
N ASP A 571 -29.10 27.69 26.51
CA ASP A 571 -30.56 27.95 26.41
C ASP A 571 -31.22 27.91 27.79
N LEU A 572 -30.85 26.98 28.65
CA LEU A 572 -31.38 26.86 30.02
C LEU A 572 -31.01 28.08 30.84
N VAL A 573 -29.77 28.55 30.82
CA VAL A 573 -29.34 29.76 31.54
C VAL A 573 -30.04 30.98 30.98
N LYS A 574 -30.17 31.08 29.65
CA LYS A 574 -30.90 32.19 29.02
C LYS A 574 -32.37 32.23 29.43
N SER A 575 -33.05 31.08 29.37
CA SER A 575 -34.45 30.96 29.80
C SER A 575 -34.61 31.23 31.28
N PHE A 576 -33.73 30.72 32.12
CA PHE A 576 -33.69 30.97 33.56
C PHE A 576 -33.47 32.46 33.86
N SER A 577 -32.45 33.06 33.23
CA SER A 577 -32.16 34.49 33.43
C SER A 577 -33.31 35.38 32.99
N GLN A 578 -34.02 35.01 31.92
CA GLN A 578 -35.20 35.74 31.47
C GLN A 578 -36.37 35.63 32.44
N ARG A 579 -36.59 34.40 32.98
CA ARG A 579 -37.64 34.23 34.02
C ARG A 579 -37.27 34.97 35.31
N LEU A 580 -36.02 34.90 35.72
CA LEU A 580 -35.49 35.62 36.86
C LEU A 580 -35.67 37.12 36.66
N LEU A 581 -35.26 37.63 35.46
CA LEU A 581 -35.44 39.03 35.09
C LEU A 581 -36.91 39.46 35.17
N ASN A 582 -37.78 38.62 34.61
CA ASN A 582 -39.22 38.92 34.62
C ASN A 582 -39.79 38.89 36.02
N ARG A 583 -39.39 37.97 36.88
CA ARG A 583 -39.83 37.93 38.31
C ARG A 583 -39.26 39.07 39.12
N VAL A 584 -37.95 39.39 38.96
CA VAL A 584 -37.33 40.52 39.59
C VAL A 584 -38.05 41.82 39.21
N ARG A 585 -38.43 41.96 37.94
CA ARG A 585 -39.19 43.08 37.41
C ARG A 585 -40.65 43.15 37.97
N GLN A 586 -41.17 42.05 38.47
CA GLN A 586 -42.50 41.93 39.02
C GLN A 586 -42.60 42.25 40.53
N THR A 587 -41.47 42.34 41.22
CA THR A 587 -41.51 42.57 42.68
C THR A 587 -41.68 44.04 43.09
N ASP A 588 -42.40 44.29 44.18
CA ASP A 588 -42.72 45.67 44.68
C ASP A 588 -41.41 46.41 45.09
N HIS A 589 -40.37 45.68 45.52
CA HIS A 589 -39.05 46.27 45.81
C HIS A 589 -38.39 46.83 44.56
N TYR A 590 -38.49 46.19 43.43
CA TYR A 590 -37.99 46.72 42.16
C TYR A 590 -38.70 48.05 41.77
N ARG A 591 -40.01 48.20 42.07
CA ARG A 591 -40.77 49.42 41.82
C ARG A 591 -40.24 50.59 42.64
N GLU A 592 -39.92 50.40 43.92
CA GLU A 592 -39.38 51.43 44.80
C GLU A 592 -37.98 51.87 44.41
N ILE A 593 -37.07 50.98 44.08
CA ILE A 593 -35.69 51.30 43.70
C ILE A 593 -35.60 52.02 42.37
N SER A 594 -36.42 51.62 41.37
CA SER A 594 -36.52 52.34 40.11
C SER A 594 -37.00 53.80 40.25
N ARG A 595 -37.78 54.10 41.32
CA ARG A 595 -38.20 55.44 41.63
C ARG A 595 -37.10 56.32 42.22
N LEU A 596 -36.13 55.68 42.93
CA LEU A 596 -35.05 56.36 43.61
C LEU A 596 -33.80 56.55 42.78
N LEU A 597 -33.52 55.65 41.83
CA LEU A 597 -32.25 55.57 41.07
C LEU A 597 -32.34 55.91 39.56
N GLY A 598 -33.55 56.25 39.03
CA GLY A 598 -33.74 56.54 37.61
C GLY A 598 -33.86 55.26 36.79
N LYS A 599 -34.19 55.42 35.52
CA LYS A 599 -34.62 54.36 34.60
C LYS A 599 -33.74 53.12 34.44
N ASP A 600 -32.54 53.13 34.91
CA ASP A 600 -31.66 52.00 34.71
C ASP A 600 -30.61 51.89 35.82
N ALA A 601 -31.00 51.32 36.94
CA ALA A 601 -30.09 51.12 38.08
C ALA A 601 -29.03 50.07 37.83
N GLY A 602 -28.68 49.76 36.58
CA GLY A 602 -27.63 48.80 36.24
C GLY A 602 -28.04 47.33 36.45
N ILE A 603 -29.29 47.07 36.80
CA ILE A 603 -29.79 45.71 37.12
C ILE A 603 -29.73 44.79 35.90
N GLU A 604 -30.11 45.30 34.75
CA GLU A 604 -30.02 44.53 33.49
C GLU A 604 -28.57 44.20 33.15
N ILE A 605 -27.65 45.11 33.40
CA ILE A 605 -26.23 44.90 33.22
C ILE A 605 -25.74 43.82 34.19
N HIS A 606 -26.13 43.92 35.48
CA HIS A 606 -25.72 42.91 36.47
C HIS A 606 -26.38 41.54 36.21
N LEU A 607 -27.64 41.52 35.80
CA LEU A 607 -28.31 40.27 35.44
C LEU A 607 -27.72 39.64 34.17
N LYS A 608 -27.32 40.45 33.17
CA LYS A 608 -26.53 39.96 32.03
C LYS A 608 -25.17 39.43 32.46
N GLN A 609 -24.52 40.12 33.36
CA GLN A 609 -23.21 39.68 33.88
C GLN A 609 -23.36 38.36 34.66
N VAL A 610 -24.36 38.24 35.51
CA VAL A 610 -24.70 36.97 36.19
C VAL A 610 -25.06 35.88 35.19
N GLN A 611 -25.80 36.21 34.12
CA GLN A 611 -26.11 35.28 33.05
C GLN A 611 -24.83 34.82 32.32
N GLU A 612 -23.92 35.74 31.97
CA GLU A 612 -22.66 35.42 31.31
C GLU A 612 -21.76 34.59 32.20
N ASP A 613 -21.60 34.94 33.45
CA ASP A 613 -20.77 34.22 34.41
C ASP A 613 -21.33 32.82 34.72
N LEU A 614 -22.64 32.73 34.84
CA LEU A 614 -23.35 31.47 35.01
C LEU A 614 -23.18 30.59 33.75
N THR A 615 -23.36 31.18 32.57
CA THR A 615 -23.16 30.44 31.31
C THR A 615 -21.73 29.92 31.19
N LYS A 616 -20.74 30.78 31.41
CA LYS A 616 -19.32 30.38 31.34
C LYS A 616 -18.97 29.28 32.37
N ALA A 617 -19.45 29.43 33.62
CA ALA A 617 -19.16 28.45 34.66
C ALA A 617 -19.82 27.09 34.37
N LEU A 618 -21.04 27.05 33.90
CA LEU A 618 -21.78 25.84 33.59
C LEU A 618 -21.26 25.15 32.31
N VAL A 619 -20.96 25.94 31.27
CA VAL A 619 -20.36 25.40 30.04
C VAL A 619 -19.00 24.83 30.33
N SER A 620 -18.16 25.53 31.09
CA SER A 620 -16.83 25.01 31.48
C SER A 620 -16.91 23.74 32.32
N ALA A 621 -17.86 23.66 33.25
CA ALA A 621 -18.10 22.46 34.03
C ALA A 621 -18.58 21.29 33.16
N ALA A 622 -19.45 21.55 32.20
CA ALA A 622 -19.97 20.54 31.27
C ALA A 622 -18.87 20.00 30.34
N ILE A 623 -18.08 20.89 29.73
CA ILE A 623 -16.95 20.51 28.87
C ILE A 623 -15.93 19.69 29.66
N SER A 624 -15.56 20.15 30.86
CA SER A 624 -14.62 19.43 31.72
C SER A 624 -15.08 18.02 32.06
N GLU A 625 -16.38 17.83 32.33
CA GLU A 625 -16.93 16.51 32.63
C GLU A 625 -17.06 15.63 31.36
N CYS A 626 -17.37 16.19 30.20
CA CYS A 626 -17.40 15.47 28.93
C CYS A 626 -15.98 15.03 28.53
N ASP A 627 -14.99 15.91 28.66
CA ASP A 627 -13.56 15.62 28.42
C ASP A 627 -13.04 14.53 29.37
N SER A 628 -13.41 14.60 30.65
CA SER A 628 -12.97 13.60 31.63
C SER A 628 -13.58 12.24 31.34
N TYR A 629 -14.76 12.21 30.77
CA TYR A 629 -15.44 10.98 30.41
C TYR A 629 -14.71 10.19 29.34
N VAL A 630 -14.16 10.87 28.33
CA VAL A 630 -13.35 10.21 27.28
C VAL A 630 -11.98 9.79 27.81
N ARG A 631 -11.36 10.64 28.65
CA ARG A 631 -9.99 10.43 29.15
C ARG A 631 -9.91 9.51 30.37
N GLU A 632 -10.94 9.43 31.17
CA GLU A 632 -10.91 8.83 32.52
C GLU A 632 -11.93 7.72 32.70
N SER A 633 -12.41 7.05 31.66
CA SER A 633 -13.19 5.84 31.88
C SER A 633 -12.26 4.77 32.49
N PRO A 634 -12.22 4.62 33.85
CA PRO A 634 -11.23 3.78 34.53
C PRO A 634 -11.40 2.29 34.21
N ARG A 635 -12.49 1.94 33.49
CA ARG A 635 -12.79 0.56 33.11
C ARG A 635 -11.97 0.07 31.92
N PHE A 636 -11.40 0.99 31.13
CA PHE A 636 -10.70 0.64 29.87
C PHE A 636 -9.24 1.10 29.83
N TYR A 637 -8.79 1.85 30.85
CA TYR A 637 -7.44 2.40 30.89
C TYR A 637 -6.72 1.94 32.17
N ASP A 638 -5.50 1.48 31.99
CA ASP A 638 -4.57 1.20 33.06
C ASP A 638 -3.43 2.21 32.97
N GLU A 639 -3.16 2.96 34.06
CA GLU A 639 -2.14 4.02 34.12
C GLU A 639 -2.22 5.06 32.98
N GLY A 640 -3.43 5.37 32.49
CA GLY A 640 -3.64 6.33 31.40
C GLY A 640 -3.47 5.76 29.98
N THR A 641 -3.22 4.46 29.84
CA THR A 641 -3.17 3.77 28.55
C THR A 641 -4.33 2.77 28.41
N PHE A 642 -4.84 2.60 27.18
CA PHE A 642 -5.94 1.67 26.93
C PHE A 642 -5.53 0.22 27.24
N SER A 643 -6.18 -0.41 28.21
CA SER A 643 -5.91 -1.79 28.61
C SER A 643 -6.78 -2.79 27.85
N ILE A 644 -6.19 -3.48 26.88
CA ILE A 644 -6.81 -4.57 26.12
C ILE A 644 -7.28 -5.70 27.07
N TYR A 645 -6.59 -5.90 28.17
CA TYR A 645 -6.91 -6.95 29.13
C TYR A 645 -8.19 -6.64 29.91
N GLN A 646 -8.29 -5.46 30.49
CA GLN A 646 -9.49 -5.01 31.21
C GLN A 646 -10.70 -4.93 30.28
N PHE A 647 -10.50 -4.49 29.04
CA PHE A 647 -11.53 -4.49 28.03
C PHE A 647 -12.02 -5.90 27.70
N ARG A 648 -11.09 -6.84 27.50
CA ARG A 648 -11.44 -8.27 27.23
C ARG A 648 -12.16 -8.89 28.40
N GLU A 649 -11.75 -8.60 29.64
CA GLU A 649 -12.39 -9.10 30.86
C GLU A 649 -13.81 -8.54 31.02
N THR A 650 -14.01 -7.25 30.77
CA THR A 650 -15.33 -6.61 30.78
C THR A 650 -16.25 -7.18 29.71
N LEU A 651 -15.74 -7.43 28.50
CA LEU A 651 -16.48 -8.11 27.44
C LEU A 651 -16.83 -9.56 27.81
N GLN A 652 -15.93 -10.30 28.43
CA GLN A 652 -16.18 -11.68 28.90
C GLN A 652 -17.20 -11.74 30.03
N GLN A 653 -17.19 -10.76 30.92
CA GLN A 653 -18.20 -10.66 32.01
C GLN A 653 -19.59 -10.27 31.47
N THR A 654 -19.65 -9.50 30.38
CA THR A 654 -20.92 -9.03 29.79
C THR A 654 -21.50 -10.04 28.79
N SER A 655 -20.70 -10.91 28.19
CA SER A 655 -21.16 -11.93 27.24
C SER A 655 -20.30 -13.18 27.31
N GLN A 656 -20.86 -14.26 27.80
CA GLN A 656 -20.28 -15.60 27.71
C GLN A 656 -20.25 -16.02 26.23
N SER A 657 -19.11 -15.87 25.57
CA SER A 657 -18.80 -16.32 24.21
C SER A 657 -19.43 -15.51 23.04
N TYR A 658 -18.64 -14.65 22.41
CA TYR A 658 -18.96 -14.16 21.06
C TYR A 658 -17.90 -14.64 20.06
N ASP A 659 -18.37 -15.33 19.03
CA ASP A 659 -17.61 -15.64 17.83
C ASP A 659 -17.66 -14.47 16.86
N ALA A 660 -16.60 -14.28 16.05
CA ALA A 660 -16.47 -13.10 15.17
C ALA A 660 -17.63 -12.93 14.16
N GLU A 661 -18.35 -14.00 13.84
CA GLU A 661 -19.53 -13.96 12.96
C GLU A 661 -20.80 -13.45 13.65
N SER A 662 -20.83 -13.41 14.98
CA SER A 662 -22.03 -13.01 15.77
C SER A 662 -22.08 -11.55 16.16
N ILE A 663 -21.16 -10.71 15.65
CA ILE A 663 -21.01 -9.29 16.03
C ILE A 663 -22.24 -8.45 15.64
N VAL A 664 -22.89 -8.78 14.55
CA VAL A 664 -24.16 -8.13 14.18
C VAL A 664 -25.24 -8.41 15.24
N THR A 665 -25.17 -9.56 15.88
CA THR A 665 -26.06 -9.92 17.00
C THR A 665 -25.57 -9.40 18.34
N ALA A 666 -24.29 -9.01 18.46
CA ALA A 666 -23.72 -8.35 19.63
C ALA A 666 -23.98 -6.83 19.66
N GLU A 667 -24.53 -6.26 18.63
CA GLU A 667 -24.89 -4.83 18.57
C GLU A 667 -25.67 -4.34 19.80
N PRO A 668 -26.68 -5.06 20.32
CA PRO A 668 -27.37 -4.66 21.55
C PRO A 668 -26.47 -4.63 22.79
N ALA A 669 -25.52 -5.56 22.91
CA ALA A 669 -24.59 -5.62 24.04
C ALA A 669 -23.56 -4.48 24.00
N ILE A 670 -23.06 -4.13 22.81
CA ILE A 670 -22.17 -3.00 22.60
C ILE A 670 -22.90 -1.69 22.91
N ARG A 671 -24.14 -1.56 22.47
CA ARG A 671 -24.99 -0.40 22.79
C ARG A 671 -25.24 -0.29 24.30
N GLN A 672 -25.41 -1.40 24.99
CA GLN A 672 -25.59 -1.42 26.45
C GLN A 672 -24.29 -1.07 27.21
N LEU A 673 -23.12 -1.47 26.69
CA LEU A 673 -21.80 -1.06 27.19
C LEU A 673 -21.54 0.44 27.00
N LEU A 674 -21.99 1.00 25.87
CA LEU A 674 -21.89 2.43 25.58
C LEU A 674 -22.91 3.29 26.35
N LYS A 675 -23.93 2.66 26.94
CA LYS A 675 -24.92 3.29 27.84
C LYS A 675 -24.35 3.58 29.23
N LEU A 676 -23.08 3.89 29.30
CA LEU A 676 -22.32 4.09 30.51
C LEU A 676 -22.79 5.30 31.31
N ASP A 677 -22.61 5.25 32.62
CA ASP A 677 -22.91 6.20 33.70
C ASP A 677 -22.45 7.67 33.50
N VAL A 678 -22.61 8.22 32.29
CA VAL A 678 -22.34 9.67 32.02
C VAL A 678 -23.28 10.56 32.82
N GLU A 679 -24.48 10.06 33.02
CA GLU A 679 -25.62 10.81 33.51
C GLU A 679 -25.39 11.41 34.91
N PRO A 680 -24.94 10.65 35.94
CA PRO A 680 -24.91 11.21 37.29
C PRO A 680 -23.80 12.25 37.52
N LYS A 681 -22.63 12.11 36.90
CA LYS A 681 -21.46 12.96 37.17
C LYS A 681 -21.59 14.32 36.52
N VAL A 682 -21.80 14.38 35.23
CA VAL A 682 -21.97 15.65 34.49
C VAL A 682 -23.12 16.49 35.06
N PHE A 683 -24.25 15.85 35.30
CA PHE A 683 -25.43 16.55 35.80
C PHE A 683 -25.24 17.01 37.25
N ASN A 684 -24.60 16.22 38.10
CA ASN A 684 -24.33 16.59 39.49
C ASN A 684 -23.35 17.76 39.57
N THR A 685 -22.31 17.80 38.71
CA THR A 685 -21.34 18.90 38.70
C THR A 685 -21.99 20.20 38.20
N VAL A 686 -22.72 20.14 37.08
CA VAL A 686 -23.44 21.30 36.54
C VAL A 686 -24.46 21.83 37.54
N ARG A 687 -25.23 20.96 38.20
CA ARG A 687 -26.20 21.31 39.22
C ARG A 687 -25.55 21.94 40.43
N LYS A 688 -24.44 21.37 40.95
CA LYS A 688 -23.70 21.92 42.10
C LYS A 688 -23.15 23.30 41.79
N THR A 689 -22.55 23.47 40.64
CA THR A 689 -22.00 24.75 40.16
C THR A 689 -23.09 25.81 40.03
N PHE A 690 -24.25 25.44 39.47
CA PHE A 690 -25.39 26.31 39.33
C PHE A 690 -25.90 26.80 40.72
N ARG A 691 -26.18 25.87 41.64
CA ARG A 691 -26.63 26.20 43.00
C ARG A 691 -25.67 27.13 43.74
N GLN A 692 -24.37 26.86 43.66
CA GLN A 692 -23.38 27.71 44.29
C GLN A 692 -23.37 29.12 43.72
N LYS A 693 -23.41 29.27 42.39
CA LYS A 693 -23.37 30.57 41.73
C LYS A 693 -24.68 31.35 41.88
N ILE A 694 -25.84 30.71 41.81
CA ILE A 694 -27.11 31.34 42.03
C ILE A 694 -27.31 31.80 43.49
N ASN A 695 -27.04 30.91 44.45
CA ASN A 695 -27.14 31.29 45.86
C ASN A 695 -26.23 32.46 46.19
N GLN A 696 -25.07 32.54 45.58
CA GLN A 696 -24.19 33.69 45.73
C GLN A 696 -24.79 34.97 45.12
N ALA A 697 -25.33 34.89 43.87
CA ALA A 697 -25.90 36.01 43.13
C ALA A 697 -27.19 36.53 43.77
N ILE A 698 -28.08 35.64 44.26
CA ILE A 698 -29.34 35.99 44.90
C ILE A 698 -29.08 36.67 46.25
N LYS A 699 -28.18 36.15 47.06
CA LYS A 699 -27.85 36.71 48.36
C LYS A 699 -27.20 38.10 48.32
N THR A 700 -26.44 38.40 47.28
CA THR A 700 -25.64 39.65 47.21
C THR A 700 -26.31 40.77 46.47
N HIS A 701 -27.21 40.50 45.47
CA HIS A 701 -27.62 41.56 44.54
C HIS A 701 -29.13 41.67 44.17
N LEU A 702 -29.94 40.63 44.41
CA LEU A 702 -31.25 40.55 43.75
C LEU A 702 -32.47 40.80 44.67
N LEU A 703 -32.36 40.69 45.97
CA LEU A 703 -33.47 40.84 46.90
C LEU A 703 -34.02 42.28 47.08
N PRO A 704 -33.28 43.35 46.79
CA PRO A 704 -33.77 44.71 47.05
C PRO A 704 -34.45 45.42 45.87
N MET A 705 -34.46 44.88 44.67
CA MET A 705 -34.67 45.68 43.46
C MET A 705 -35.91 45.40 42.61
N ALA A 706 -36.80 44.54 43.01
CA ALA A 706 -37.66 43.84 42.06
C ALA A 706 -39.07 44.37 41.78
N GLU A 707 -39.54 45.56 42.26
CA GLU A 707 -41.00 45.81 42.29
C GLU A 707 -41.60 46.94 41.44
N LYS A 708 -40.85 47.63 40.55
CA LYS A 708 -41.47 48.88 40.01
C LYS A 708 -41.65 49.05 38.51
N GLN A 709 -41.54 48.08 37.67
CA GLN A 709 -41.62 48.31 36.22
C GLN A 709 -42.68 47.49 35.44
N ALA A 710 -43.71 47.11 36.04
CA ALA A 710 -44.77 46.29 35.39
C ALA A 710 -45.46 46.94 34.16
N ASP A 711 -45.71 48.21 34.18
CA ASP A 711 -46.37 48.84 33.05
C ASP A 711 -45.45 49.40 31.96
N GLU A 712 -44.23 49.84 32.25
CA GLU A 712 -43.22 50.16 31.26
C GLU A 712 -42.60 48.90 30.65
N ILE A 713 -42.63 47.82 31.40
CA ILE A 713 -42.12 46.52 30.98
C ILE A 713 -42.95 45.90 29.84
N LEU A 714 -44.25 46.07 29.82
CA LEU A 714 -45.07 45.60 28.71
C LEU A 714 -44.71 46.26 27.38
N GLN A 715 -44.35 47.56 27.38
CA GLN A 715 -43.83 48.23 26.20
C GLN A 715 -42.41 47.86 25.85
N GLN A 716 -41.55 47.71 26.86
CA GLN A 716 -40.18 47.22 26.62
C GLN A 716 -40.11 45.71 26.30
N TYR A 717 -41.11 45.01 26.72
CA TYR A 717 -41.30 43.60 26.48
C TYR A 717 -41.51 43.28 24.98
N ASP A 718 -42.30 44.05 24.26
CA ASP A 718 -42.45 43.93 22.82
C ASP A 718 -41.17 44.30 22.07
N LEU A 719 -40.37 45.24 22.60
CA LEU A 719 -39.03 45.56 22.07
C LEU A 719 -38.01 44.45 22.35
N ALA A 720 -38.03 43.90 23.57
CA ALA A 720 -37.14 42.76 23.92
C ALA A 720 -37.52 41.49 23.14
N ARG A 721 -38.82 41.26 22.91
CA ARG A 721 -39.30 40.17 22.06
C ARG A 721 -38.79 40.30 20.63
N SER A 722 -38.94 41.47 20.02
CA SER A 722 -38.44 41.70 18.66
C SER A 722 -36.94 41.62 18.56
N TYR A 723 -36.19 42.10 19.58
CA TYR A 723 -34.74 41.96 19.64
C TYR A 723 -34.30 40.49 19.79
N LEU A 724 -34.94 39.72 20.65
CA LEU A 724 -34.64 38.27 20.81
C LEU A 724 -34.98 37.50 19.55
N GLN A 725 -36.10 37.79 18.93
CA GLN A 725 -36.50 37.21 17.66
C GLN A 725 -35.47 37.52 16.57
N GLN A 726 -35.03 38.79 16.44
CA GLN A 726 -33.97 39.18 15.48
C GLN A 726 -32.63 38.53 15.79
N THR A 727 -32.29 38.38 17.07
CA THR A 727 -31.02 37.75 17.47
C THR A 727 -31.01 36.26 17.15
N LEU A 728 -32.11 35.56 17.47
CA LEU A 728 -32.28 34.14 17.13
C LEU A 728 -32.30 33.92 15.60
N GLU A 729 -32.96 34.83 14.86
CA GLU A 729 -32.97 34.79 13.41
C GLU A 729 -31.56 34.96 12.85
N LYS A 730 -30.79 35.93 13.33
CA LYS A 730 -29.42 36.18 12.90
C LYS A 730 -28.46 35.05 13.25
N GLU A 731 -28.55 34.50 14.46
CA GLU A 731 -27.72 33.37 14.86
C GLU A 731 -28.04 32.10 14.02
N ALA A 732 -29.32 31.86 13.72
CA ALA A 732 -29.74 30.78 12.86
C ALA A 732 -29.22 30.95 11.42
N GLU A 733 -29.36 32.17 10.87
CA GLU A 733 -28.82 32.48 9.53
C GLU A 733 -27.31 32.34 9.44
N GLU A 734 -26.55 32.79 10.47
CA GLU A 734 -25.10 32.64 10.51
C GLU A 734 -24.67 31.16 10.58
N LYS A 735 -25.38 30.36 11.38
CA LYS A 735 -25.12 28.90 11.46
C LYS A 735 -25.43 28.19 10.14
N ILE A 736 -26.57 28.52 9.52
CA ILE A 736 -26.98 27.95 8.22
C ILE A 736 -25.97 28.34 7.13
N ALA A 737 -25.56 29.61 7.10
CA ALA A 737 -24.54 30.08 6.14
C ALA A 737 -23.21 29.40 6.33
N ARG A 738 -22.79 29.15 7.58
CA ARG A 738 -21.58 28.39 7.90
C ARG A 738 -21.68 26.95 7.42
N ASN A 739 -22.80 26.28 7.68
CA ASN A 739 -23.02 24.91 7.24
C ASN A 739 -23.04 24.78 5.72
N SER A 740 -23.66 25.73 5.02
CA SER A 740 -23.66 25.76 3.56
C SER A 740 -22.24 25.87 2.98
N ARG A 741 -21.37 26.69 3.60
CA ARG A 741 -19.95 26.78 3.21
C ARG A 741 -19.21 25.47 3.45
N LEU A 742 -19.42 24.84 4.61
CA LEU A 742 -18.80 23.55 4.94
C LEU A 742 -19.27 22.45 3.98
N GLN A 743 -20.56 22.42 3.67
CA GLN A 743 -21.13 21.49 2.69
C GLN A 743 -20.50 21.67 1.30
N GLY A 744 -20.30 22.94 0.86
CA GLY A 744 -19.56 23.24 -0.36
C GLY A 744 -18.11 22.72 -0.33
N THR A 745 -17.45 22.79 0.82
CA THR A 745 -16.10 22.25 0.99
C THR A 745 -16.08 20.74 0.89
N VAL A 746 -17.02 20.05 1.54
CA VAL A 746 -17.14 18.58 1.48
C VAL A 746 -17.47 18.14 0.05
N LYS A 747 -18.36 18.85 -0.65
CA LYS A 747 -18.65 18.58 -2.06
C LYS A 747 -17.40 18.71 -2.93
N GLY A 748 -16.59 19.74 -2.72
CA GLY A 748 -15.30 19.88 -3.39
C GLY A 748 -14.34 18.72 -3.13
N LYS A 749 -14.28 18.19 -1.89
CA LYS A 749 -13.50 16.99 -1.55
C LYS A 749 -14.01 15.75 -2.31
N ILE A 750 -15.33 15.59 -2.40
CA ILE A 750 -15.99 14.50 -3.14
C ILE A 750 -15.68 14.57 -4.63
N ASP A 751 -15.70 15.75 -5.23
CA ASP A 751 -15.36 15.91 -6.65
C ASP A 751 -13.90 15.54 -6.94
N VAL A 752 -12.98 15.91 -6.04
CA VAL A 752 -11.58 15.52 -6.13
C VAL A 752 -11.40 14.01 -5.95
N TYR A 753 -12.10 13.41 -5.00
CA TYR A 753 -12.13 11.97 -4.79
C TYR A 753 -12.62 11.24 -6.04
N ASN A 754 -13.79 11.60 -6.56
CA ASN A 754 -14.39 10.98 -7.74
C ASN A 754 -13.49 11.11 -8.98
N SER A 755 -12.91 12.28 -9.19
CA SER A 755 -11.96 12.51 -10.29
C SER A 755 -10.74 11.60 -10.19
N ALA A 756 -10.18 11.44 -8.97
CA ALA A 756 -9.04 10.59 -8.74
C ALA A 756 -9.36 9.10 -8.93
N ILE A 757 -10.49 8.64 -8.42
CA ILE A 757 -10.92 7.24 -8.52
C ILE A 757 -11.36 6.90 -9.94
N SER A 758 -12.02 7.81 -10.65
CA SER A 758 -12.41 7.61 -12.05
C SER A 758 -11.20 7.33 -12.94
N ALA A 759 -10.11 8.11 -12.78
CA ALA A 759 -8.88 7.89 -13.53
C ALA A 759 -8.23 6.52 -13.26
N ILE A 760 -8.35 5.99 -12.03
CA ILE A 760 -7.87 4.64 -11.71
C ILE A 760 -8.80 3.60 -12.32
N ASN A 761 -10.10 3.81 -12.20
CA ASN A 761 -11.11 2.90 -12.70
C ASN A 761 -11.01 2.74 -14.23
N GLU A 762 -10.60 3.76 -14.97
CA GLU A 762 -10.30 3.64 -16.39
C GLU A 762 -9.18 2.63 -16.66
N CYS A 763 -8.09 2.70 -15.87
CA CYS A 763 -7.00 1.73 -15.97
C CYS A 763 -7.45 0.31 -15.57
N LEU A 764 -8.19 0.19 -14.46
CA LEU A 764 -8.71 -1.10 -13.99
C LEU A 764 -9.69 -1.73 -14.97
N LYS A 765 -10.54 -0.91 -15.59
CA LYS A 765 -11.49 -1.34 -16.62
C LYS A 765 -10.76 -1.84 -17.88
N ALA A 766 -9.71 -1.15 -18.31
CA ALA A 766 -8.90 -1.59 -19.45
C ALA A 766 -8.26 -2.96 -19.21
N MET A 767 -7.98 -3.30 -17.95
CA MET A 767 -7.41 -4.60 -17.53
C MET A 767 -8.48 -5.61 -17.11
N GLN A 768 -9.78 -5.32 -17.30
CA GLN A 768 -10.91 -6.15 -16.88
C GLN A 768 -10.94 -6.44 -15.36
N LEU A 769 -10.40 -5.54 -14.54
CA LEU A 769 -10.40 -5.62 -13.09
C LEU A 769 -11.62 -4.90 -12.50
N TYR A 770 -11.97 -5.23 -11.25
CA TYR A 770 -13.06 -4.56 -10.55
C TYR A 770 -12.76 -3.08 -10.32
N GLN A 771 -13.80 -2.26 -10.29
CA GLN A 771 -13.69 -0.82 -10.12
C GLN A 771 -13.82 -0.42 -8.64
N LEU A 772 -13.07 0.60 -8.25
CA LEU A 772 -13.16 1.20 -6.92
C LEU A 772 -14.45 2.02 -6.78
N PRO A 773 -15.02 2.13 -5.56
CA PRO A 773 -16.31 2.78 -5.35
C PRO A 773 -16.23 4.29 -5.60
N LEU A 774 -17.10 4.81 -6.46
CA LEU A 774 -17.36 6.23 -6.65
C LEU A 774 -18.51 6.68 -5.72
N ILE A 775 -18.58 7.97 -5.47
CA ILE A 775 -19.71 8.60 -4.77
C ILE A 775 -20.67 9.14 -5.83
N THR A 776 -21.86 8.55 -5.94
CA THR A 776 -22.86 8.94 -6.94
C THR A 776 -23.79 10.02 -6.42
N GLN A 777 -24.40 10.79 -7.33
CA GLN A 777 -25.36 11.83 -6.94
C GLN A 777 -26.60 11.24 -6.26
N GLU A 778 -27.01 10.03 -6.59
CA GLU A 778 -28.13 9.34 -5.96
C GLU A 778 -27.88 9.04 -4.48
N GLU A 779 -26.63 8.82 -4.08
CA GLU A 779 -26.26 8.54 -2.69
C GLU A 779 -26.41 9.77 -1.78
N PHE A 780 -26.48 10.97 -2.36
CA PHE A 780 -26.82 12.19 -1.62
C PHE A 780 -28.32 12.33 -1.35
N SER A 781 -29.17 11.79 -2.23
CA SER A 781 -30.61 12.03 -2.25
C SER A 781 -31.43 10.95 -1.52
N VAL A 782 -30.85 9.82 -1.13
CA VAL A 782 -31.56 8.60 -0.70
C VAL A 782 -32.26 8.69 0.67
N GLN A 783 -32.28 9.84 1.37
CA GLN A 783 -32.99 9.92 2.64
C GLN A 783 -33.95 11.11 2.83
N SER A 784 -34.42 11.75 1.78
CA SER A 784 -35.49 12.77 1.94
C SER A 784 -36.91 12.19 2.06
N GLU A 785 -37.10 10.90 1.86
CA GLU A 785 -38.46 10.32 1.79
C GLU A 785 -38.94 9.44 2.95
N ASN A 786 -38.09 9.09 3.92
CA ASN A 786 -38.47 8.10 4.95
C ASN A 786 -38.35 8.55 6.43
N VAL A 787 -38.52 9.83 6.72
CA VAL A 787 -38.89 10.26 8.08
C VAL A 787 -40.22 10.93 8.02
N LYS A 788 -41.29 10.15 7.96
CA LYS A 788 -42.58 10.63 8.50
C LYS A 788 -42.36 10.81 10.00
N PRO A 789 -42.63 11.98 10.57
CA PRO A 789 -42.69 12.11 12.01
C PRO A 789 -43.79 11.16 12.49
N GLU A 790 -43.43 10.11 13.22
CA GLU A 790 -44.41 9.44 14.08
C GLU A 790 -44.91 10.47 15.06
N VAL A 791 -46.14 10.95 14.80
CA VAL A 791 -46.93 11.63 15.78
C VAL A 791 -47.22 10.63 16.89
N ILE A 792 -46.39 10.69 17.94
CA ILE A 792 -46.75 10.01 19.19
C ILE A 792 -47.98 10.75 19.70
N GLU A 793 -49.15 10.21 19.38
CA GLU A 793 -50.39 10.53 20.14
C GLU A 793 -50.11 10.12 21.58
N ALA A 794 -49.97 11.13 22.44
CA ALA A 794 -49.91 10.91 23.86
C ALA A 794 -51.32 10.45 24.26
N ASP A 795 -51.49 9.15 24.54
CA ASP A 795 -52.63 8.63 25.23
C ASP A 795 -52.75 9.36 26.56
N LEU A 796 -53.73 10.26 26.60
CA LEU A 796 -54.28 10.84 27.83
C LEU A 796 -54.91 9.66 28.59
N VAL A 797 -54.14 9.07 29.51
CA VAL A 797 -54.74 8.22 30.54
C VAL A 797 -55.54 9.05 31.45
N ASP A 798 -56.85 8.95 31.28
CA ASP A 798 -57.89 9.51 32.16
C ASP A 798 -57.77 8.82 33.53
N ASN A 799 -57.23 9.51 34.52
CA ASN A 799 -57.18 9.06 35.89
C ASN A 799 -58.37 9.66 36.66
N SER A 800 -59.58 9.22 36.31
CA SER A 800 -60.71 9.29 37.19
C SER A 800 -61.02 7.86 37.69
N ASP A 801 -60.39 7.47 38.82
CA ASP A 801 -60.87 6.52 39.78
C ASP A 801 -59.67 6.13 40.71
N ILE A 802 -59.59 6.79 41.86
CA ILE A 802 -59.36 6.17 43.19
C ILE A 802 -59.69 7.24 44.24
N THR A 803 -60.74 6.95 44.92
CA THR A 803 -61.14 7.50 46.23
C THR A 803 -60.04 7.32 47.26
#